data_04caf6bbc68d4ab5fac12ed1876bb333
#
_entry.id   04caf6bbc68d4ab5fac12ed1876bb333
#
_cell.length_a   1.000
_cell.length_b   1.000
_cell.length_c   1.000
_cell.angle_alpha   90.00
_cell.angle_beta   90.00
_cell.angle_gamma   90.00
#
_symmetry.space_group_name_H-M   'P 1'
#
loop_
_entity.id
_entity.type
_entity.pdbx_description
1 polymer ?
#
loop_
_entity_poly.entity_id
_entity_poly.type
_entity_poly.pdbx_seq_one_letter_code
_entity_poly.pdbx_strand_id
1 'polypeptide(L)'
;MQLLPTYFLPEELAELDAKNQILGMLINGVSVQGVGNVQVESAKRAARAYNYYKEHSDQPVFFFNIVTYADTQSGLEILAKLMGQLNVGQDISASLSQAMVENVNPIDDFVLSPWMIHNYLESNSRDPNIWNSGYVSPAANRLPFIITDTEACEFFRLPVGNESIGAGLVVNETGSKSKMYAKGVLNDCELPFGKLKSSSNEDIIGLRLIDLAKHMLIVGTPGSGKTNFSIGLLRTLWLKYKIPFIVIEPAKNEYRALIQNIPDLQVFTPGKNSISPFVFNPFVPPENVKLEAYKSILKTAFAAGVTMASPLDKIFEDTIDNCYSKYRWLNSYTKDDKGLRFNISDFVKCFETTFNAIGYTGDAKNIGRAGLVRLQGLVKLFDNYHSIPIQDLLTKPTVIELAAIENSDEKALYIALILLSVLSYVNANYVGEGDRLRNFILVEEAHVLLDSSGNGEQGAANPSAIAQGLVKRMLAEIRSYGVGLGIADQSPRKVGTDIIALTDVKLAFRLVEKEDREILANSVSMDANQMSRLAKLKPGESFLFFNKMSDPEEIITPENRNSQGYRVSLPDDEIAELSTYWKRHAPYLRPYPECEKSSFCQQTCNYECRLLSKEIAKRIMGKYFNPKQEVADQITKIGSHLTKLIMQELNGEEYRDMYRSCVWMHICRSLK
;
A
#
# COMPACT_ATOMS: atom_id res chain seq x y z
N MET A 1 -17.82 38.63 -11.81
CA MET A 1 -19.23 38.84 -11.59
C MET A 1 -19.43 39.22 -10.13
N GLN A 2 -20.25 40.23 -9.87
CA GLN A 2 -20.61 40.69 -8.52
C GLN A 2 -22.09 40.49 -8.34
N LEU A 3 -22.50 39.90 -7.23
CA LEU A 3 -23.91 39.77 -6.81
C LEU A 3 -24.06 40.37 -5.41
N LEU A 4 -24.99 41.30 -5.28
CA LEU A 4 -25.32 41.92 -4.00
C LEU A 4 -26.80 41.65 -3.68
N PRO A 5 -27.12 40.97 -2.57
CA PRO A 5 -28.52 40.75 -2.17
C PRO A 5 -29.27 42.07 -2.05
N THR A 6 -30.47 42.10 -2.58
CA THR A 6 -31.32 43.28 -2.52
C THR A 6 -32.80 42.86 -2.41
N TYR A 7 -33.71 43.83 -2.46
CA TYR A 7 -35.16 43.66 -2.46
C TYR A 7 -35.80 44.74 -3.30
N PHE A 8 -37.01 44.50 -3.77
CA PHE A 8 -37.80 45.53 -4.46
C PHE A 8 -38.30 46.58 -3.47
N LEU A 9 -38.10 47.85 -3.81
CA LEU A 9 -38.63 48.95 -3.03
C LEU A 9 -40.15 49.13 -3.29
N PRO A 10 -40.93 49.62 -2.31
CA PRO A 10 -42.37 49.88 -2.49
C PRO A 10 -42.69 50.78 -3.68
N GLU A 11 -41.81 51.74 -3.96
CA GLU A 11 -41.94 52.66 -5.10
C GLU A 11 -41.71 51.95 -6.43
N GLU A 12 -40.78 50.99 -6.47
CA GLU A 12 -40.50 50.16 -7.65
C GLU A 12 -41.70 49.27 -7.96
N LEU A 13 -42.28 48.63 -6.95
CA LEU A 13 -43.47 47.79 -7.11
C LEU A 13 -44.68 48.60 -7.59
N ALA A 14 -44.89 49.79 -7.05
CA ALA A 14 -45.92 50.67 -7.50
C ALA A 14 -45.75 51.12 -8.96
N GLU A 15 -44.53 51.42 -9.38
CA GLU A 15 -44.20 51.74 -10.76
C GLU A 15 -44.43 50.58 -11.71
N LEU A 16 -43.99 49.33 -11.30
CA LEU A 16 -44.25 48.09 -12.04
C LEU A 16 -45.78 47.90 -12.27
N ASP A 17 -46.60 48.13 -11.25
CA ASP A 17 -48.04 48.03 -11.37
C ASP A 17 -48.61 49.08 -12.31
N ALA A 18 -48.20 50.31 -12.21
CA ALA A 18 -48.65 51.39 -13.08
C ALA A 18 -48.24 51.12 -14.55
N LYS A 19 -47.02 50.68 -14.80
CA LYS A 19 -46.57 50.33 -16.15
C LYS A 19 -47.32 49.15 -16.72
N ASN A 20 -47.58 48.09 -15.95
CA ASN A 20 -48.36 46.94 -16.38
C ASN A 20 -49.80 47.31 -16.73
N GLN A 21 -50.46 48.27 -15.99
CA GLN A 21 -51.79 48.78 -16.34
C GLN A 21 -51.77 49.51 -17.68
N ILE A 22 -50.78 50.40 -17.90
CA ILE A 22 -50.67 51.15 -19.17
C ILE A 22 -50.37 50.17 -20.33
N LEU A 23 -49.50 49.23 -20.17
CA LEU A 23 -49.14 48.21 -21.18
C LEU A 23 -50.35 47.31 -21.49
N GLY A 24 -51.14 46.96 -20.48
CA GLY A 24 -52.42 46.26 -20.65
C GLY A 24 -53.40 46.97 -21.54
N MET A 25 -53.55 48.29 -21.36
CA MET A 25 -54.36 49.11 -22.24
C MET A 25 -53.82 49.10 -23.68
N LEU A 26 -52.54 49.25 -23.89
CA LEU A 26 -51.90 49.25 -25.20
C LEU A 26 -52.01 47.90 -25.91
N ILE A 27 -51.99 46.78 -25.19
CA ILE A 27 -52.15 45.43 -25.69
C ILE A 27 -53.60 45.17 -26.11
N ASN A 28 -54.57 45.66 -25.36
CA ASN A 28 -56.01 45.49 -25.64
C ASN A 28 -56.48 46.38 -26.77
N GLY A 29 -55.64 47.31 -27.22
CA GLY A 29 -55.92 48.24 -28.27
C GLY A 29 -56.48 49.59 -27.78
N VAL A 30 -55.87 50.65 -28.29
CA VAL A 30 -56.29 52.02 -28.02
C VAL A 30 -57.08 52.52 -29.26
N SER A 31 -58.27 53.00 -29.04
CA SER A 31 -59.05 53.59 -30.15
C SER A 31 -58.43 54.95 -30.52
N VAL A 32 -57.86 55.04 -31.71
CA VAL A 32 -57.30 56.27 -32.25
C VAL A 32 -58.31 56.86 -33.24
N GLN A 33 -58.67 58.10 -33.11
CA GLN A 33 -59.60 58.78 -33.94
C GLN A 33 -59.13 58.78 -35.41
N GLY A 34 -59.84 58.10 -36.32
CA GLY A 34 -59.55 57.98 -37.72
C GLY A 34 -58.75 56.73 -38.17
N VAL A 35 -58.24 55.91 -37.23
CA VAL A 35 -57.43 54.75 -37.53
C VAL A 35 -58.00 53.42 -36.98
N GLY A 36 -58.95 53.49 -36.05
CA GLY A 36 -59.54 52.34 -35.40
C GLY A 36 -58.66 51.85 -34.20
N ASN A 37 -58.86 50.61 -33.79
CA ASN A 37 -58.15 50.04 -32.68
C ASN A 37 -56.70 49.60 -33.09
N VAL A 38 -55.73 50.26 -32.53
CA VAL A 38 -54.31 49.95 -32.80
C VAL A 38 -53.71 49.14 -31.64
N GLN A 39 -53.30 47.97 -31.90
CA GLN A 39 -52.49 47.12 -30.94
C GLN A 39 -51.04 47.37 -31.15
N VAL A 40 -50.29 47.57 -30.07
CA VAL A 40 -48.89 47.82 -30.08
C VAL A 40 -48.16 46.53 -29.71
N GLU A 41 -47.57 45.84 -30.68
CA GLU A 41 -46.87 44.56 -30.46
C GLU A 41 -45.68 44.67 -29.49
N SER A 42 -44.96 45.80 -29.52
CA SER A 42 -43.87 46.09 -28.58
C SER A 42 -44.36 46.16 -27.12
N ALA A 43 -45.64 46.56 -26.87
CA ALA A 43 -46.23 46.58 -25.54
C ALA A 43 -46.34 45.18 -24.94
N LYS A 44 -46.54 44.11 -25.74
CA LYS A 44 -46.59 42.74 -25.27
C LYS A 44 -45.22 42.28 -24.73
N ARG A 45 -44.16 42.68 -25.39
CA ARG A 45 -42.78 42.33 -24.93
C ARG A 45 -42.42 43.06 -23.66
N ALA A 46 -42.72 44.36 -23.60
CA ALA A 46 -42.51 45.16 -22.38
C ALA A 46 -43.34 44.62 -21.20
N ALA A 47 -44.60 44.26 -21.42
CA ALA A 47 -45.47 43.70 -20.39
C ALA A 47 -44.92 42.38 -19.82
N ARG A 48 -44.34 41.52 -20.65
CA ARG A 48 -43.70 40.27 -20.18
C ARG A 48 -42.54 40.55 -19.21
N ALA A 49 -41.65 41.49 -19.53
CA ALA A 49 -40.55 41.86 -18.67
C ALA A 49 -41.00 42.45 -17.32
N TYR A 50 -41.99 43.37 -17.35
CA TYR A 50 -42.50 43.96 -16.11
C TYR A 50 -43.30 42.96 -15.27
N ASN A 51 -44.07 42.07 -15.90
CA ASN A 51 -44.78 41.00 -15.21
C ASN A 51 -43.81 40.01 -14.56
N TYR A 52 -42.70 39.68 -15.21
CA TYR A 52 -41.66 38.83 -14.66
C TYR A 52 -41.13 39.36 -13.32
N TYR A 53 -40.77 40.64 -13.25
CA TYR A 53 -40.32 41.24 -12.01
C TYR A 53 -41.42 41.25 -10.94
N LYS A 54 -42.66 41.45 -11.32
CA LYS A 54 -43.79 41.45 -10.40
C LYS A 54 -44.05 40.04 -9.84
N GLU A 55 -44.01 39.01 -10.67
CA GLU A 55 -44.21 37.61 -10.27
C GLU A 55 -43.13 37.13 -9.34
N HIS A 56 -41.92 37.71 -9.41
CA HIS A 56 -40.77 37.33 -8.58
C HIS A 56 -40.50 38.33 -7.45
N SER A 57 -41.42 39.24 -7.17
CA SER A 57 -41.24 40.30 -6.17
C SER A 57 -41.09 39.79 -4.73
N ASP A 58 -41.61 38.58 -4.44
CA ASP A 58 -41.53 37.92 -3.12
C ASP A 58 -40.32 37.01 -2.99
N GLN A 59 -39.52 36.88 -4.04
CA GLN A 59 -38.33 36.00 -4.04
C GLN A 59 -37.04 36.79 -3.74
N PRO A 60 -35.96 36.12 -3.30
CA PRO A 60 -34.65 36.75 -3.18
C PRO A 60 -34.17 37.28 -4.53
N VAL A 61 -33.78 38.53 -4.56
CA VAL A 61 -33.23 39.18 -5.75
C VAL A 61 -31.88 39.78 -5.46
N PHE A 62 -31.12 39.96 -6.52
CA PHE A 62 -29.75 40.43 -6.43
C PHE A 62 -29.48 41.53 -7.44
N PHE A 63 -28.70 42.53 -7.02
CA PHE A 63 -28.01 43.36 -8.00
C PHE A 63 -26.89 42.55 -8.63
N PHE A 64 -26.77 42.64 -9.94
CA PHE A 64 -25.67 41.96 -10.64
C PHE A 64 -24.83 42.96 -11.43
N ASN A 65 -23.53 42.65 -11.49
CA ASN A 65 -22.59 43.36 -12.33
C ASN A 65 -21.58 42.35 -12.89
N ILE A 66 -21.20 42.52 -14.16
CA ILE A 66 -20.17 41.74 -14.82
C ILE A 66 -19.04 42.68 -15.17
N VAL A 67 -17.89 42.43 -14.54
CA VAL A 67 -16.66 43.19 -14.79
C VAL A 67 -15.69 42.31 -15.56
N THR A 68 -15.16 42.84 -16.65
CA THR A 68 -14.15 42.17 -17.48
C THR A 68 -12.86 42.95 -17.45
N TYR A 69 -11.75 42.23 -17.41
CA TYR A 69 -10.41 42.78 -17.42
C TYR A 69 -9.67 42.28 -18.67
N ALA A 70 -8.87 43.14 -19.29
CA ALA A 70 -8.01 42.78 -20.40
C ALA A 70 -6.72 43.58 -20.34
N ASP A 71 -5.64 42.98 -20.79
CA ASP A 71 -4.31 43.59 -20.81
C ASP A 71 -4.17 44.62 -21.92
N THR A 72 -5.08 44.66 -22.87
CA THR A 72 -5.07 45.57 -24.02
C THR A 72 -6.48 46.19 -24.25
N GLN A 73 -6.49 47.39 -24.78
CA GLN A 73 -7.70 48.09 -25.13
C GLN A 73 -8.56 47.30 -26.15
N SER A 74 -7.92 46.69 -27.15
CA SER A 74 -8.60 45.84 -28.16
C SER A 74 -9.23 44.60 -27.52
N GLY A 75 -8.54 43.98 -26.54
CA GLY A 75 -9.06 42.84 -25.79
C GLY A 75 -10.30 43.25 -24.98
N LEU A 76 -10.27 44.42 -24.34
CA LEU A 76 -11.40 44.95 -23.58
C LEU A 76 -12.63 45.18 -24.45
N GLU A 77 -12.47 45.76 -25.64
CA GLU A 77 -13.54 45.97 -26.60
C GLU A 77 -14.18 44.67 -27.12
N ILE A 78 -13.33 43.64 -27.35
CA ILE A 78 -13.81 42.31 -27.74
C ILE A 78 -14.61 41.68 -26.61
N LEU A 79 -14.09 41.70 -25.37
CA LEU A 79 -14.80 41.18 -24.21
C LEU A 79 -16.10 41.92 -23.96
N ALA A 80 -16.12 43.24 -24.06
CA ALA A 80 -17.35 44.03 -23.90
C ALA A 80 -18.42 43.69 -24.94
N LYS A 81 -18.01 43.48 -26.21
CA LYS A 81 -18.93 43.02 -27.28
C LYS A 81 -19.47 41.63 -27.02
N LEU A 82 -18.61 40.69 -26.59
CA LEU A 82 -19.00 39.32 -26.25
C LEU A 82 -20.01 39.33 -25.09
N MET A 83 -19.74 40.07 -24.03
CA MET A 83 -20.61 40.15 -22.87
C MET A 83 -21.95 40.83 -23.20
N GLY A 84 -21.93 41.85 -24.07
CA GLY A 84 -23.16 42.49 -24.55
C GLY A 84 -24.05 41.60 -25.44
N GLN A 85 -23.48 40.50 -25.96
CA GLN A 85 -24.21 39.48 -26.75
C GLN A 85 -24.77 38.33 -25.89
N LEU A 86 -24.41 38.25 -24.63
CA LEU A 86 -24.95 37.25 -23.71
C LEU A 86 -26.41 37.63 -23.39
N ASN A 87 -27.33 36.90 -23.96
CA ASN A 87 -28.74 37.02 -23.62
C ASN A 87 -29.00 36.43 -22.24
N VAL A 88 -29.47 37.23 -21.33
CA VAL A 88 -29.88 36.80 -20.01
C VAL A 88 -31.38 36.47 -20.09
N GLY A 89 -31.68 35.17 -20.10
CA GLY A 89 -33.05 34.66 -20.21
C GLY A 89 -33.62 34.60 -21.63
N GLN A 90 -34.31 33.50 -21.96
CA GLN A 90 -34.87 33.30 -23.31
C GLN A 90 -36.03 34.22 -23.69
N ASP A 91 -36.66 34.88 -22.71
CA ASP A 91 -37.88 35.66 -22.91
C ASP A 91 -37.70 37.19 -22.75
N ILE A 92 -36.56 37.64 -22.22
CA ILE A 92 -36.27 39.08 -22.12
C ILE A 92 -35.56 39.53 -23.35
N SER A 93 -36.13 40.47 -24.08
CA SER A 93 -35.56 40.93 -25.35
C SER A 93 -34.16 41.49 -25.17
N ALA A 94 -33.23 41.07 -26.05
CA ALA A 94 -31.85 41.49 -26.09
C ALA A 94 -31.58 43.00 -26.16
N SER A 95 -32.63 43.81 -26.20
CA SER A 95 -32.54 45.26 -26.23
C SER A 95 -32.24 45.90 -24.86
N LEU A 96 -32.20 45.11 -23.78
CA LEU A 96 -31.99 45.65 -22.43
C LEU A 96 -30.53 45.51 -21.93
N SER A 97 -29.70 44.73 -22.60
CA SER A 97 -28.30 44.59 -22.20
C SER A 97 -27.37 45.44 -23.10
N GLN A 98 -27.01 46.62 -22.67
CA GLN A 98 -25.87 47.34 -23.24
C GLN A 98 -24.66 47.18 -22.33
N ALA A 99 -23.57 46.62 -22.88
CA ALA A 99 -22.30 46.67 -22.19
C ALA A 99 -21.76 48.09 -22.23
N MET A 100 -21.52 48.68 -21.09
CA MET A 100 -20.83 49.95 -20.96
C MET A 100 -19.38 49.73 -20.64
N VAL A 101 -18.48 50.34 -21.42
CA VAL A 101 -17.04 50.21 -21.25
C VAL A 101 -16.54 51.47 -20.56
N GLU A 102 -16.10 51.34 -19.32
CA GLU A 102 -15.42 52.42 -18.60
C GLU A 102 -13.95 52.06 -18.36
N ASN A 103 -13.04 53.02 -18.62
CA ASN A 103 -11.66 52.89 -18.26
C ASN A 103 -11.50 53.23 -16.77
N VAL A 104 -11.29 52.20 -15.93
CA VAL A 104 -11.11 52.36 -14.50
C VAL A 104 -9.61 52.24 -14.15
N ASN A 105 -9.07 53.27 -13.59
CA ASN A 105 -7.76 53.27 -12.97
C ASN A 105 -7.86 53.90 -11.58
N PRO A 106 -7.35 53.26 -10.52
CA PRO A 106 -6.65 51.97 -10.47
C PRO A 106 -7.62 50.75 -10.36
N ILE A 107 -7.18 49.61 -10.85
CA ILE A 107 -7.93 48.33 -10.81
C ILE A 107 -8.25 47.90 -9.38
N ASP A 108 -7.46 48.26 -8.40
CA ASP A 108 -7.60 47.86 -7.00
C ASP A 108 -8.93 48.37 -6.37
N ASP A 109 -9.39 49.57 -6.74
CA ASP A 109 -10.64 50.14 -6.24
C ASP A 109 -11.86 49.36 -6.76
N PHE A 110 -11.72 48.69 -7.91
CA PHE A 110 -12.79 47.93 -8.54
C PHE A 110 -12.96 46.53 -7.91
N VAL A 111 -11.90 45.90 -7.52
CA VAL A 111 -11.93 44.51 -6.99
C VAL A 111 -12.42 44.48 -5.55
N LEU A 112 -12.18 45.54 -4.79
CA LEU A 112 -12.40 45.54 -3.34
C LEU A 112 -13.69 46.22 -2.87
N SER A 113 -14.44 46.91 -3.74
CA SER A 113 -15.68 47.56 -3.33
C SER A 113 -16.94 46.76 -3.70
N PRO A 114 -17.60 46.09 -2.73
CA PRO A 114 -18.89 45.42 -2.98
C PRO A 114 -20.02 46.43 -3.27
N TRP A 115 -19.75 47.71 -3.12
CA TRP A 115 -20.74 48.83 -3.30
C TRP A 115 -20.69 49.50 -4.67
N MET A 116 -19.88 49.00 -5.60
CA MET A 116 -19.75 49.63 -6.92
C MET A 116 -21.05 49.75 -7.68
N ILE A 117 -21.93 48.75 -7.58
CA ILE A 117 -23.25 48.80 -8.22
C ILE A 117 -24.05 49.98 -7.66
N HIS A 118 -23.98 50.20 -6.37
CA HIS A 118 -24.72 51.29 -5.72
C HIS A 118 -24.17 52.66 -6.15
N ASN A 119 -22.85 52.82 -6.12
CA ASN A 119 -22.20 54.07 -6.55
C ASN A 119 -22.44 54.35 -8.03
N TYR A 120 -22.47 53.33 -8.87
CA TYR A 120 -22.77 53.45 -10.28
C TYR A 120 -24.21 53.89 -10.52
N LEU A 121 -25.17 53.32 -9.82
CA LEU A 121 -26.58 53.72 -9.89
C LEU A 121 -26.79 55.15 -9.41
N GLU A 122 -26.10 55.59 -8.37
CA GLU A 122 -26.16 56.95 -7.88
C GLU A 122 -25.54 57.95 -8.84
N SER A 123 -24.38 57.65 -9.41
CA SER A 123 -23.66 58.50 -10.36
C SER A 123 -24.43 58.64 -11.68
N ASN A 124 -24.94 57.55 -12.21
CA ASN A 124 -25.67 57.53 -13.49
C ASN A 124 -27.10 58.08 -13.41
N SER A 125 -27.69 58.11 -12.25
CA SER A 125 -28.99 58.81 -12.05
C SER A 125 -28.89 60.32 -12.29
N ARG A 126 -27.63 60.85 -12.32
CA ARG A 126 -27.34 62.28 -12.56
C ARG A 126 -26.96 62.58 -14.01
N ASP A 127 -26.69 61.58 -14.86
CA ASP A 127 -26.39 61.78 -16.28
C ASP A 127 -27.65 61.66 -17.14
N PRO A 128 -28.20 62.76 -17.61
CA PRO A 128 -29.42 62.76 -18.43
C PRO A 128 -29.26 62.08 -19.77
N ASN A 129 -28.04 61.85 -20.27
CA ASN A 129 -27.82 61.25 -21.59
C ASN A 129 -27.90 59.73 -21.59
N ILE A 130 -27.67 59.08 -20.48
CA ILE A 130 -27.73 57.59 -20.36
C ILE A 130 -29.18 57.10 -20.22
N TRP A 131 -30.07 57.91 -19.60
CA TRP A 131 -31.47 57.53 -19.31
C TRP A 131 -32.52 58.45 -19.98
N ASN A 132 -32.08 59.34 -20.84
CA ASN A 132 -32.93 60.38 -21.43
C ASN A 132 -33.78 59.88 -22.62
N SER A 133 -34.28 58.67 -22.55
CA SER A 133 -35.40 58.28 -23.43
C SER A 133 -36.77 58.80 -22.89
N GLY A 134 -36.76 59.80 -22.06
CA GLY A 134 -37.95 60.61 -21.67
C GLY A 134 -39.05 59.89 -20.87
N TYR A 135 -38.92 58.59 -20.58
CA TYR A 135 -40.00 57.74 -20.07
C TYR A 135 -39.63 56.80 -18.93
N VAL A 136 -38.43 56.85 -18.40
CA VAL A 136 -38.07 56.01 -17.25
C VAL A 136 -38.21 56.81 -15.98
N SER A 137 -39.13 56.37 -15.13
CA SER A 137 -39.32 56.95 -13.78
C SER A 137 -38.02 56.70 -12.96
N PRO A 138 -37.60 57.66 -12.13
CA PRO A 138 -36.51 57.45 -11.19
C PRO A 138 -36.67 56.20 -10.33
N ALA A 139 -37.92 55.82 -10.02
CA ALA A 139 -38.26 54.64 -9.25
C ALA A 139 -37.92 53.32 -9.99
N ALA A 140 -37.78 53.34 -11.32
CA ALA A 140 -37.49 52.15 -12.13
C ALA A 140 -36.01 52.02 -12.52
N ASN A 141 -35.12 52.94 -12.12
CA ASN A 141 -33.71 52.98 -12.54
C ASN A 141 -32.89 51.75 -12.07
N ARG A 142 -33.26 51.11 -10.98
CA ARG A 142 -32.60 49.93 -10.44
C ARG A 142 -32.98 48.64 -11.15
N LEU A 143 -34.19 48.56 -11.72
CA LEU A 143 -34.73 47.33 -12.31
C LEU A 143 -33.83 46.65 -13.33
N PRO A 144 -33.13 47.33 -14.24
CA PRO A 144 -32.23 46.70 -15.20
C PRO A 144 -31.04 45.98 -14.57
N PHE A 145 -30.73 46.23 -13.31
CA PHE A 145 -29.60 45.65 -12.59
C PHE A 145 -30.05 44.60 -11.55
N ILE A 146 -31.32 44.28 -11.50
CA ILE A 146 -31.88 43.29 -10.59
C ILE A 146 -32.10 41.98 -11.36
N ILE A 147 -31.60 40.91 -10.80
CA ILE A 147 -31.85 39.53 -11.28
C ILE A 147 -32.42 38.68 -10.14
N THR A 148 -33.20 37.69 -10.51
CA THR A 148 -33.74 36.70 -9.57
C THR A 148 -32.70 35.72 -9.13
N ASP A 149 -32.97 34.92 -8.11
CA ASP A 149 -32.13 33.84 -7.65
C ASP A 149 -31.92 32.78 -8.74
N THR A 150 -32.95 32.48 -9.52
CA THR A 150 -32.88 31.53 -10.65
C THR A 150 -31.94 32.02 -11.73
N GLU A 151 -32.04 33.29 -12.12
CA GLU A 151 -31.14 33.93 -13.09
C GLU A 151 -29.71 34.00 -12.55
N ALA A 152 -29.51 34.31 -11.28
CA ALA A 152 -28.22 34.34 -10.63
C ALA A 152 -27.55 32.97 -10.69
N CYS A 153 -28.29 31.89 -10.48
CA CYS A 153 -27.78 30.51 -10.60
C CYS A 153 -27.31 30.15 -12.02
N GLU A 154 -27.96 30.70 -13.06
CA GLU A 154 -27.55 30.48 -14.44
C GLU A 154 -26.19 31.10 -14.78
N PHE A 155 -25.87 32.24 -14.19
CA PHE A 155 -24.55 32.88 -14.35
C PHE A 155 -23.41 32.15 -13.69
N PHE A 156 -23.68 31.34 -12.68
CA PHE A 156 -22.65 30.52 -12.00
C PHE A 156 -22.40 29.16 -12.65
N ARG A 157 -23.03 28.87 -13.77
CA ARG A 157 -22.66 27.66 -14.54
C ARG A 157 -21.26 27.82 -15.07
N LEU A 158 -20.35 27.01 -14.52
CA LEU A 158 -19.03 26.87 -15.11
C LEU A 158 -19.18 26.40 -16.57
N PRO A 159 -18.48 27.00 -17.53
CA PRO A 159 -18.53 26.55 -18.92
C PRO A 159 -18.02 25.11 -18.99
N VAL A 160 -18.92 24.16 -19.11
CA VAL A 160 -18.56 22.76 -19.39
C VAL A 160 -18.20 22.71 -20.87
N GLY A 161 -16.89 22.69 -21.15
CA GLY A 161 -16.36 22.51 -22.48
C GLY A 161 -16.67 21.10 -22.97
N ASN A 162 -17.46 20.97 -24.04
CA ASN A 162 -17.62 19.73 -24.76
C ASN A 162 -16.52 19.68 -25.83
N GLU A 163 -15.84 18.54 -26.02
CA GLU A 163 -14.73 18.35 -26.96
C GLU A 163 -15.04 18.76 -28.42
N SER A 164 -16.30 18.99 -28.74
CA SER A 164 -16.76 19.34 -30.06
C SER A 164 -16.95 20.85 -30.34
N ILE A 165 -16.77 21.72 -29.36
CA ILE A 165 -16.92 23.18 -29.51
C ILE A 165 -15.58 23.85 -29.16
N GLY A 166 -14.75 24.02 -30.19
CA GLY A 166 -13.38 24.53 -30.06
C GLY A 166 -13.28 26.04 -29.79
N ALA A 167 -13.88 26.57 -28.77
CA ALA A 167 -13.64 27.93 -28.26
C ALA A 167 -14.11 28.06 -26.80
N GLY A 168 -13.86 27.09 -25.97
CA GLY A 168 -14.01 27.20 -24.54
C GLY A 168 -12.62 27.13 -23.89
N LEU A 169 -12.49 27.70 -22.70
CA LEU A 169 -11.41 27.31 -21.81
C LEU A 169 -11.30 25.78 -21.89
N VAL A 170 -10.12 25.29 -22.30
CA VAL A 170 -9.78 23.88 -22.11
C VAL A 170 -9.84 23.65 -20.61
N VAL A 171 -11.01 23.30 -20.13
CA VAL A 171 -11.13 22.67 -18.83
C VAL A 171 -10.41 21.36 -19.07
N ASN A 172 -9.12 21.30 -18.71
CA ASN A 172 -8.53 20.01 -18.49
C ASN A 172 -9.55 19.30 -17.60
N GLU A 173 -10.03 18.13 -18.02
CA GLU A 173 -10.92 17.30 -17.20
C GLU A 173 -10.24 16.85 -15.90
N THR A 174 -8.95 17.11 -15.76
CA THR A 174 -8.26 17.27 -14.48
C THR A 174 -8.65 18.58 -13.77
N GLY A 175 -9.86 19.08 -14.00
CA GLY A 175 -10.38 20.22 -13.27
C GLY A 175 -10.23 19.93 -11.80
N SER A 176 -9.42 20.71 -11.12
CA SER A 176 -9.31 20.65 -9.69
C SER A 176 -10.72 20.93 -9.14
N LYS A 177 -11.54 19.86 -9.02
CA LYS A 177 -12.54 19.85 -7.97
C LYS A 177 -11.73 20.27 -6.75
N SER A 178 -12.17 21.29 -6.04
CA SER A 178 -11.59 21.64 -4.74
C SER A 178 -11.67 20.37 -3.89
N LYS A 179 -10.66 19.52 -4.00
CA LYS A 179 -10.63 18.22 -3.33
C LYS A 179 -10.43 18.52 -1.87
N MET A 180 -11.42 18.22 -1.06
CA MET A 180 -11.29 18.30 0.39
C MET A 180 -10.57 17.03 0.84
N TYR A 181 -9.35 17.20 1.32
CA TYR A 181 -8.58 16.10 1.92
C TYR A 181 -8.93 15.96 3.40
N ALA A 182 -9.06 14.73 3.85
CA ALA A 182 -9.24 14.46 5.26
C ALA A 182 -7.99 14.90 6.05
N LYS A 183 -8.18 15.21 7.34
CA LYS A 183 -7.07 15.57 8.24
C LYS A 183 -6.00 14.46 8.26
N GLY A 184 -4.74 14.83 8.14
CA GLY A 184 -3.59 13.93 8.10
C GLY A 184 -3.27 13.37 6.72
N VAL A 185 -3.80 13.96 5.64
CA VAL A 185 -3.56 13.54 4.26
C VAL A 185 -2.72 14.56 3.49
N LEU A 186 -3.08 15.83 3.53
CA LEU A 186 -2.39 16.89 2.80
C LEU A 186 -1.68 17.83 3.77
N ASN A 187 -0.38 18.03 3.59
CA ASN A 187 0.52 18.91 4.35
C ASN A 187 0.64 18.63 5.87
N ASP A 188 -0.33 17.97 6.48
CA ASP A 188 -0.34 17.57 7.91
C ASP A 188 -0.15 16.05 8.12
N CYS A 189 0.32 15.34 7.09
CA CYS A 189 0.55 13.90 7.15
C CYS A 189 1.78 13.53 8.01
N GLU A 190 1.69 12.42 8.75
CA GLU A 190 2.82 11.90 9.54
C GLU A 190 3.87 11.22 8.65
N LEU A 191 3.41 10.49 7.63
CA LEU A 191 4.23 9.81 6.64
C LEU A 191 4.05 10.47 5.27
N PRO A 192 4.96 11.37 4.86
CA PRO A 192 4.92 11.97 3.53
C PRO A 192 5.27 10.93 2.47
N PHE A 193 4.43 10.79 1.46
CA PHE A 193 4.63 9.89 0.33
C PHE A 193 5.21 10.60 -0.89
N GLY A 194 4.84 11.86 -1.09
CA GLY A 194 5.36 12.64 -2.19
C GLY A 194 4.70 14.00 -2.32
N LYS A 195 5.08 14.71 -3.37
CA LYS A 195 4.47 15.99 -3.76
C LYS A 195 3.29 15.71 -4.69
N LEU A 196 2.19 16.40 -4.45
CA LEU A 196 1.01 16.32 -5.31
C LEU A 196 1.31 16.98 -6.66
N LYS A 197 1.20 16.25 -7.76
CA LYS A 197 1.57 16.73 -9.08
C LYS A 197 0.59 17.78 -9.63
N SER A 198 -0.67 17.73 -9.21
CA SER A 198 -1.70 18.69 -9.59
C SER A 198 -1.60 20.04 -8.89
N SER A 199 -0.77 20.15 -7.85
CA SER A 199 -0.62 21.38 -7.07
C SER A 199 0.57 22.21 -7.56
N SER A 200 0.35 23.51 -7.77
CA SER A 200 1.41 24.49 -8.00
C SER A 200 2.18 24.87 -6.74
N ASN A 201 1.61 24.57 -5.55
CA ASN A 201 2.18 24.96 -4.24
C ASN A 201 3.11 23.90 -3.64
N GLU A 202 3.49 22.87 -4.41
CA GLU A 202 4.32 21.75 -3.92
C GLU A 202 3.71 21.02 -2.69
N ASP A 203 2.40 20.92 -2.61
CA ASP A 203 1.71 20.29 -1.51
C ASP A 203 2.18 18.85 -1.29
N ILE A 204 2.41 18.49 -0.04
CA ILE A 204 2.87 17.17 0.36
C ILE A 204 1.67 16.32 0.73
N ILE A 205 1.56 15.16 0.10
CA ILE A 205 0.51 14.17 0.38
C ILE A 205 1.10 12.91 1.03
N GLY A 206 0.34 12.32 1.93
CA GLY A 206 0.78 11.13 2.66
C GLY A 206 -0.29 10.55 3.57
N LEU A 207 0.13 9.82 4.58
CA LEU A 207 -0.70 9.05 5.49
C LEU A 207 -0.45 9.44 6.94
N ARG A 208 -1.39 9.08 7.81
CA ARG A 208 -1.10 8.91 9.24
C ARG A 208 -0.48 7.53 9.47
N LEU A 209 0.34 7.38 10.50
CA LEU A 209 1.00 6.11 10.85
C LEU A 209 0.01 4.94 10.95
N ILE A 210 -1.12 5.17 11.60
CA ILE A 210 -2.15 4.13 11.79
C ILE A 210 -2.78 3.64 10.48
N ASP A 211 -2.77 4.45 9.43
CA ASP A 211 -3.35 4.04 8.15
C ASP A 211 -2.52 2.92 7.48
N LEU A 212 -1.21 2.81 7.77
CA LEU A 212 -0.40 1.66 7.33
C LEU A 212 -0.80 0.32 7.97
N ALA A 213 -1.44 0.33 9.15
CA ALA A 213 -1.95 -0.90 9.76
C ALA A 213 -3.07 -1.54 8.92
N LYS A 214 -3.68 -0.77 7.98
CA LYS A 214 -4.69 -1.27 7.04
C LYS A 214 -4.10 -1.89 5.78
N HIS A 215 -2.81 -2.15 5.80
CA HIS A 215 -2.02 -2.78 4.74
C HIS A 215 -1.82 -1.94 3.48
N MET A 216 -0.74 -2.24 2.78
CA MET A 216 -0.30 -1.47 1.63
C MET A 216 0.06 -2.38 0.45
N LEU A 217 -0.36 -1.97 -0.74
CA LEU A 217 0.07 -2.56 -2.01
C LEU A 217 0.97 -1.56 -2.75
N ILE A 218 2.14 -2.02 -3.21
CA ILE A 218 3.08 -1.24 -4.02
C ILE A 218 3.30 -1.99 -5.33
N VAL A 219 2.86 -1.44 -6.44
CA VAL A 219 2.98 -2.10 -7.75
C VAL A 219 3.66 -1.22 -8.79
N GLY A 220 4.30 -1.86 -9.76
CA GLY A 220 4.93 -1.16 -10.88
C GLY A 220 6.08 -1.93 -11.51
N THR A 221 6.42 -1.59 -12.74
CA THR A 221 7.52 -2.23 -13.50
C THR A 221 8.88 -2.05 -12.84
N PRO A 222 9.89 -2.88 -13.16
CA PRO A 222 11.26 -2.67 -12.72
C PRO A 222 11.77 -1.27 -13.07
N GLY A 223 12.51 -0.65 -12.15
CA GLY A 223 13.06 0.70 -12.34
C GLY A 223 12.05 1.85 -12.23
N SER A 224 10.79 1.60 -11.91
CA SER A 224 9.76 2.64 -11.77
C SER A 224 9.85 3.46 -10.48
N GLY A 225 10.55 2.97 -9.44
CA GLY A 225 10.74 3.69 -8.18
C GLY A 225 10.25 2.96 -6.93
N LYS A 226 9.67 1.76 -7.04
CA LYS A 226 9.15 0.98 -5.89
C LYS A 226 10.13 0.89 -4.72
N THR A 227 11.30 0.28 -4.96
CA THR A 227 12.31 0.07 -3.90
C THR A 227 12.86 1.38 -3.35
N ASN A 228 13.00 2.42 -4.21
CA ASN A 228 13.39 3.75 -3.74
C ASN A 228 12.39 4.34 -2.73
N PHE A 229 11.11 4.23 -3.03
CA PHE A 229 10.04 4.65 -2.13
C PHE A 229 10.03 3.81 -0.85
N SER A 230 10.07 2.48 -0.95
CA SER A 230 10.06 1.57 0.20
C SER A 230 11.22 1.82 1.16
N ILE A 231 12.43 2.06 0.65
CA ILE A 231 13.60 2.44 1.45
C ILE A 231 13.34 3.73 2.23
N GLY A 232 12.78 4.76 1.59
CA GLY A 232 12.41 6.01 2.25
C GLY A 232 11.37 5.84 3.36
N LEU A 233 10.33 5.06 3.08
CA LEU A 233 9.28 4.72 4.04
C LEU A 233 9.86 4.01 5.27
N LEU A 234 10.60 2.92 5.07
CA LEU A 234 11.21 2.12 6.14
C LEU A 234 12.18 2.91 6.98
N ARG A 235 13.01 3.74 6.33
CA ARG A 235 13.91 4.66 7.03
C ARG A 235 13.15 5.63 7.92
N THR A 236 12.06 6.20 7.44
CA THR A 236 11.21 7.12 8.21
C THR A 236 10.54 6.43 9.39
N LEU A 237 10.01 5.20 9.18
CA LEU A 237 9.39 4.41 10.25
C LEU A 237 10.35 4.19 11.43
N TRP A 238 11.62 3.83 11.16
CA TRP A 238 12.58 3.57 12.23
C TRP A 238 13.22 4.84 12.80
N LEU A 239 13.74 5.72 11.95
CA LEU A 239 14.52 6.88 12.42
C LEU A 239 13.64 7.89 13.15
N LYS A 240 12.45 8.18 12.62
CA LYS A 240 11.55 9.20 13.18
C LYS A 240 10.62 8.62 14.25
N TYR A 241 10.07 7.43 14.02
CA TYR A 241 8.99 6.90 14.85
C TYR A 241 9.37 5.69 15.69
N LYS A 242 10.57 5.13 15.48
CA LYS A 242 11.05 3.91 16.16
C LYS A 242 10.10 2.71 15.98
N ILE A 243 9.40 2.64 14.87
CA ILE A 243 8.55 1.51 14.50
C ILE A 243 9.41 0.47 13.79
N PRO A 244 9.56 -0.74 14.38
CA PRO A 244 10.32 -1.82 13.78
C PRO A 244 9.62 -2.35 12.52
N PHE A 245 10.43 -2.85 11.59
CA PHE A 245 9.93 -3.46 10.38
C PHE A 245 10.65 -4.75 10.04
N ILE A 246 9.98 -5.60 9.26
CA ILE A 246 10.58 -6.79 8.64
C ILE A 246 10.46 -6.65 7.13
N VAL A 247 11.56 -6.79 6.41
CA VAL A 247 11.57 -6.92 4.95
C VAL A 247 11.92 -8.34 4.58
N ILE A 248 11.12 -8.97 3.74
CA ILE A 248 11.41 -10.27 3.12
C ILE A 248 11.70 -10.00 1.65
N GLU A 249 12.94 -10.25 1.25
CA GLU A 249 13.46 -9.93 -0.09
C GLU A 249 13.87 -11.23 -0.83
N PRO A 250 12.99 -11.79 -1.71
CA PRO A 250 13.24 -13.08 -2.35
C PRO A 250 14.25 -13.07 -3.48
N ALA A 251 14.44 -11.95 -4.18
CA ALA A 251 15.18 -11.94 -5.45
C ALA A 251 16.44 -11.09 -5.47
N LYS A 252 16.50 -10.05 -4.64
CA LYS A 252 17.57 -9.05 -4.66
C LYS A 252 18.15 -8.86 -3.26
N ASN A 253 19.16 -7.96 -3.13
CA ASN A 253 19.81 -7.63 -1.86
C ASN A 253 19.92 -6.09 -1.75
N GLU A 254 18.82 -5.38 -2.02
CA GLU A 254 18.82 -3.92 -2.08
C GLU A 254 18.59 -3.29 -0.71
N TYR A 255 17.78 -3.92 0.17
CA TYR A 255 17.40 -3.37 1.47
C TYR A 255 18.51 -3.45 2.52
N ARG A 256 19.54 -4.32 2.34
CA ARG A 256 20.73 -4.35 3.21
C ARG A 256 21.44 -3.00 3.29
N ALA A 257 21.31 -2.19 2.25
CA ALA A 257 21.90 -0.85 2.19
C ALA A 257 21.37 0.09 3.28
N LEU A 258 20.20 -0.18 3.86
CA LEU A 258 19.65 0.56 5.00
C LEU A 258 20.56 0.51 6.25
N ILE A 259 21.45 -0.47 6.38
CA ILE A 259 22.37 -0.59 7.52
C ILE A 259 23.30 0.63 7.64
N GLN A 260 23.57 1.34 6.55
CA GLN A 260 24.36 2.57 6.52
C GLN A 260 23.70 3.71 7.32
N ASN A 261 22.38 3.76 7.34
CA ASN A 261 21.61 4.77 8.05
C ASN A 261 20.97 4.23 9.34
N ILE A 262 20.85 2.92 9.46
CA ILE A 262 20.20 2.22 10.57
C ILE A 262 21.19 1.21 11.17
N PRO A 263 22.07 1.60 12.09
CA PRO A 263 23.05 0.70 12.69
C PRO A 263 22.43 -0.47 13.48
N ASP A 264 21.17 -0.34 13.90
CA ASP A 264 20.40 -1.39 14.57
C ASP A 264 19.77 -2.42 13.60
N LEU A 265 19.94 -2.24 12.29
CA LEU A 265 19.37 -3.14 11.28
C LEU A 265 19.94 -4.53 11.41
N GLN A 266 19.05 -5.51 11.49
CA GLN A 266 19.41 -6.94 11.45
C GLN A 266 19.28 -7.42 10.00
N VAL A 267 20.38 -7.89 9.41
CA VAL A 267 20.38 -8.48 8.08
C VAL A 267 20.65 -9.96 8.22
N PHE A 268 19.77 -10.78 7.67
CA PHE A 268 19.92 -12.24 7.64
C PHE A 268 19.96 -12.75 6.20
N THR A 269 20.84 -13.72 5.95
CA THR A 269 21.10 -14.25 4.60
C THR A 269 20.92 -15.78 4.58
N PRO A 270 19.68 -16.32 4.65
CA PRO A 270 19.43 -17.75 4.51
C PRO A 270 20.09 -18.31 3.27
N GLY A 271 20.76 -19.46 3.40
CA GLY A 271 21.54 -20.06 2.33
C GLY A 271 23.00 -19.58 2.23
N LYS A 272 23.36 -18.41 2.83
CA LYS A 272 24.73 -17.89 2.93
C LYS A 272 25.15 -17.81 4.40
N ASN A 273 25.40 -18.97 5.02
CA ASN A 273 25.66 -19.05 6.46
C ASN A 273 26.98 -18.40 6.91
N SER A 274 27.89 -18.10 5.99
CA SER A 274 29.17 -17.42 6.28
C SER A 274 29.00 -15.90 6.48
N ILE A 275 27.89 -15.30 6.05
CA ILE A 275 27.67 -13.87 6.13
C ILE A 275 26.87 -13.53 7.39
N SER A 276 25.57 -13.84 7.39
CA SER A 276 24.67 -13.64 8.51
C SER A 276 23.56 -14.69 8.48
N PRO A 277 23.81 -15.90 9.05
CA PRO A 277 22.88 -17.01 8.92
C PRO A 277 21.52 -16.71 9.55
N PHE A 278 20.45 -17.17 8.90
CA PHE A 278 19.11 -17.16 9.48
C PHE A 278 18.84 -18.51 10.14
N VAL A 279 19.10 -18.60 11.43
CA VAL A 279 18.87 -19.82 12.20
C VAL A 279 17.37 -19.91 12.52
N PHE A 280 16.68 -20.82 11.82
CA PHE A 280 15.25 -20.99 11.96
C PHE A 280 14.89 -22.49 12.02
N ASN A 281 14.22 -22.88 13.09
CA ASN A 281 13.67 -24.22 13.26
C ASN A 281 12.15 -24.15 13.20
N PRO A 282 11.51 -24.63 12.12
CA PRO A 282 10.05 -24.53 11.95
C PRO A 282 9.26 -25.34 12.97
N PHE A 283 9.90 -26.27 13.70
CA PHE A 283 9.22 -27.11 14.70
C PHE A 283 9.23 -26.53 16.12
N VAL A 284 9.85 -25.37 16.32
CA VAL A 284 9.83 -24.67 17.61
C VAL A 284 8.70 -23.64 17.59
N PRO A 285 7.59 -23.85 18.34
CA PRO A 285 6.53 -22.86 18.43
C PRO A 285 7.05 -21.53 18.95
N PRO A 286 6.56 -20.39 18.43
CA PRO A 286 6.83 -19.08 19.02
C PRO A 286 6.37 -19.02 20.49
N GLU A 287 6.89 -18.05 21.23
CA GLU A 287 6.57 -17.92 22.66
C GLU A 287 5.06 -17.69 22.87
N ASN A 288 4.50 -18.36 23.89
CA ASN A 288 3.09 -18.33 24.30
C ASN A 288 2.09 -18.88 23.26
N VAL A 289 2.55 -19.47 22.18
CA VAL A 289 1.68 -20.14 21.18
C VAL A 289 1.36 -21.56 21.65
N LYS A 290 0.08 -21.92 21.68
CA LYS A 290 -0.36 -23.28 22.02
C LYS A 290 0.06 -24.27 20.93
N LEU A 291 0.62 -25.42 21.33
CA LEU A 291 1.14 -26.42 20.40
C LEU A 291 0.10 -26.90 19.40
N GLU A 292 -1.14 -27.16 19.84
CA GLU A 292 -2.23 -27.63 18.99
C GLU A 292 -2.53 -26.67 17.82
N ALA A 293 -2.60 -25.36 18.13
CA ALA A 293 -2.78 -24.33 17.12
C ALA A 293 -1.56 -24.26 16.17
N TYR A 294 -0.36 -24.41 16.72
CA TYR A 294 0.87 -24.35 15.95
C TYR A 294 1.02 -25.52 14.97
N LYS A 295 0.62 -26.73 15.33
CA LYS A 295 0.63 -27.89 14.43
C LYS A 295 -0.21 -27.64 13.17
N SER A 296 -1.40 -27.05 13.31
CA SER A 296 -2.26 -26.69 12.17
C SER A 296 -1.60 -25.64 11.27
N ILE A 297 -0.93 -24.66 11.87
CA ILE A 297 -0.19 -23.61 11.19
C ILE A 297 0.99 -24.18 10.41
N LEU A 298 1.75 -25.08 11.04
CA LEU A 298 2.89 -25.75 10.44
C LEU A 298 2.47 -26.58 9.20
N LYS A 299 1.36 -27.32 9.31
CA LYS A 299 0.78 -28.05 8.17
C LYS A 299 0.44 -27.11 7.01
N THR A 300 -0.19 -25.96 7.29
CA THR A 300 -0.54 -24.96 6.28
C THR A 300 0.71 -24.36 5.62
N ALA A 301 1.75 -24.05 6.38
CA ALA A 301 2.99 -23.50 5.86
C ALA A 301 3.70 -24.46 4.90
N PHE A 302 3.82 -25.73 5.29
CA PHE A 302 4.44 -26.74 4.43
C PHE A 302 3.60 -26.99 3.17
N ALA A 303 2.28 -26.98 3.27
CA ALA A 303 1.39 -27.13 2.12
C ALA A 303 1.46 -25.94 1.14
N ALA A 304 1.84 -24.75 1.61
CA ALA A 304 2.05 -23.58 0.76
C ALA A 304 3.37 -23.62 -0.04
N GLY A 305 4.37 -24.40 0.42
CA GLY A 305 5.68 -24.53 -0.24
C GLY A 305 5.96 -25.91 -0.81
N VAL A 306 5.16 -26.91 -0.45
CA VAL A 306 5.35 -28.30 -0.91
C VAL A 306 4.03 -28.84 -1.41
N THR A 307 3.98 -29.27 -2.67
CA THR A 307 2.78 -29.91 -3.22
C THR A 307 2.44 -31.18 -2.43
N MET A 308 1.34 -31.16 -1.69
CA MET A 308 0.84 -32.24 -0.87
C MET A 308 -0.36 -32.90 -1.53
N ALA A 309 -0.10 -33.86 -2.46
CA ALA A 309 -1.15 -34.70 -3.00
C ALA A 309 -1.53 -35.79 -1.99
N SER A 310 -2.82 -36.13 -1.92
CA SER A 310 -3.26 -37.26 -1.09
C SER A 310 -2.57 -38.56 -1.54
N PRO A 311 -2.03 -39.37 -0.62
CA PRO A 311 -2.19 -39.34 0.84
C PRO A 311 -1.05 -38.60 1.60
N LEU A 312 -0.19 -37.83 0.91
CA LEU A 312 0.98 -37.19 1.53
C LEU A 312 0.57 -36.20 2.63
N ASP A 313 -0.54 -35.48 2.44
CA ASP A 313 -1.10 -34.55 3.42
C ASP A 313 -1.42 -35.23 4.76
N LYS A 314 -1.99 -36.45 4.70
CA LYS A 314 -2.31 -37.24 5.90
C LYS A 314 -1.05 -37.82 6.54
N ILE A 315 -0.13 -38.35 5.73
CA ILE A 315 1.16 -38.86 6.24
C ILE A 315 1.93 -37.75 6.99
N PHE A 316 1.89 -36.54 6.44
CA PHE A 316 2.55 -35.37 7.04
C PHE A 316 1.91 -34.99 8.38
N GLU A 317 0.58 -34.94 8.46
CA GLU A 317 -0.18 -34.67 9.67
C GLU A 317 0.14 -35.68 10.78
N ASP A 318 0.04 -36.96 10.46
CA ASP A 318 0.35 -38.05 11.40
C ASP A 318 1.83 -37.99 11.85
N THR A 319 2.73 -37.60 10.95
CA THR A 319 4.15 -37.42 11.28
C THR A 319 4.38 -36.26 12.26
N ILE A 320 3.67 -35.11 12.06
CA ILE A 320 3.74 -34.00 13.00
C ILE A 320 3.35 -34.48 14.41
N ASP A 321 2.22 -35.16 14.54
CA ASP A 321 1.74 -35.62 15.84
C ASP A 321 2.67 -36.64 16.46
N ASN A 322 3.13 -37.63 15.70
CA ASN A 322 4.08 -38.64 16.15
C ASN A 322 5.42 -38.03 16.57
N CYS A 323 5.91 -37.03 15.84
CA CYS A 323 7.18 -36.39 16.15
C CYS A 323 7.10 -35.57 17.44
N TYR A 324 6.10 -34.73 17.59
CA TYR A 324 5.90 -33.96 18.82
C TYR A 324 5.69 -34.89 20.04
N SER A 325 4.92 -35.96 19.89
CA SER A 325 4.72 -36.98 20.95
C SER A 325 6.03 -37.68 21.31
N LYS A 326 6.81 -38.14 20.32
CA LYS A 326 8.12 -38.79 20.49
C LYS A 326 9.09 -37.90 21.26
N TYR A 327 9.09 -36.59 20.99
CA TYR A 327 9.93 -35.61 21.64
C TYR A 327 9.27 -35.01 22.90
N ARG A 328 8.21 -35.63 23.43
CA ARG A 328 7.55 -35.32 24.72
C ARG A 328 6.96 -33.91 24.82
N TRP A 329 6.50 -33.38 23.70
CA TRP A 329 5.76 -32.14 23.73
C TRP A 329 4.32 -32.39 24.15
N LEU A 330 3.81 -31.63 25.14
CA LEU A 330 2.44 -31.71 25.59
C LEU A 330 1.56 -30.75 24.82
N ASN A 331 0.29 -31.11 24.56
CA ASN A 331 -0.66 -30.27 23.85
C ASN A 331 -1.03 -28.99 24.64
N SER A 332 -1.08 -29.07 25.97
CA SER A 332 -1.21 -27.92 26.85
C SER A 332 0.16 -27.29 27.05
N TYR A 333 0.50 -26.36 26.18
CA TYR A 333 1.78 -25.67 26.25
C TYR A 333 1.79 -24.65 27.40
N THR A 334 2.52 -24.95 28.46
CA THR A 334 2.98 -23.97 29.44
C THR A 334 4.49 -23.76 29.29
N LYS A 335 5.02 -22.65 29.82
CA LYS A 335 6.45 -22.30 29.65
C LYS A 335 7.39 -23.40 30.17
N ASP A 336 6.90 -24.20 31.08
CA ASP A 336 7.66 -25.26 31.77
C ASP A 336 7.51 -26.67 31.14
N ASP A 337 6.52 -26.85 30.24
CA ASP A 337 6.20 -28.14 29.60
C ASP A 337 6.81 -28.32 28.21
N LYS A 338 7.89 -27.61 27.92
CA LYS A 338 8.61 -27.75 26.63
C LYS A 338 9.23 -29.12 26.51
N GLY A 339 8.84 -29.86 25.47
CA GLY A 339 9.47 -31.09 25.10
C GLY A 339 10.92 -30.88 24.60
N LEU A 340 11.55 -31.97 24.22
CA LEU A 340 12.88 -31.94 23.61
C LEU A 340 12.80 -31.31 22.21
N ARG A 341 13.71 -30.42 21.88
CA ARG A 341 13.77 -29.83 20.56
C ARG A 341 14.21 -30.89 19.52
N PHE A 342 13.55 -30.87 18.39
CA PHE A 342 13.92 -31.67 17.21
C PHE A 342 14.02 -30.76 15.99
N ASN A 343 14.75 -31.18 14.97
CA ASN A 343 14.97 -30.43 13.75
C ASN A 343 14.37 -31.15 12.54
N ILE A 344 14.59 -30.61 11.34
CA ILE A 344 14.10 -31.22 10.11
C ILE A 344 14.68 -32.62 9.86
N SER A 345 15.94 -32.88 10.21
CA SER A 345 16.53 -34.23 10.07
C SER A 345 15.84 -35.25 10.96
N ASP A 346 15.48 -34.86 12.19
CA ASP A 346 14.72 -35.72 13.10
C ASP A 346 13.27 -35.92 12.59
N PHE A 347 12.67 -34.87 12.04
CA PHE A 347 11.33 -34.95 11.43
C PHE A 347 11.33 -35.89 10.21
N VAL A 348 12.34 -35.83 9.34
CA VAL A 348 12.48 -36.75 8.20
C VAL A 348 12.56 -38.21 8.66
N LYS A 349 13.29 -38.51 9.74
CA LYS A 349 13.33 -39.87 10.33
C LYS A 349 11.95 -40.29 10.87
N CYS A 350 11.22 -39.36 11.52
CA CYS A 350 9.87 -39.62 11.97
C CYS A 350 8.92 -39.86 10.79
N PHE A 351 9.04 -39.08 9.72
CA PHE A 351 8.25 -39.28 8.50
C PHE A 351 8.49 -40.64 7.88
N GLU A 352 9.74 -41.05 7.73
CA GLU A 352 10.09 -42.38 7.21
C GLU A 352 9.52 -43.51 8.07
N THR A 353 9.58 -43.37 9.40
CA THR A 353 9.02 -44.34 10.35
C THR A 353 7.49 -44.40 10.23
N THR A 354 6.82 -43.26 10.23
CA THR A 354 5.35 -43.16 10.11
C THR A 354 4.89 -43.73 8.76
N PHE A 355 5.54 -43.31 7.67
CA PHE A 355 5.24 -43.80 6.33
C PHE A 355 5.36 -45.31 6.20
N ASN A 356 6.44 -45.92 6.72
CA ASN A 356 6.69 -47.34 6.69
C ASN A 356 5.66 -48.08 7.57
N ALA A 357 5.25 -47.53 8.72
CA ALA A 357 4.25 -48.15 9.60
C ALA A 357 2.87 -48.21 8.99
N ILE A 358 2.49 -47.24 8.14
CA ILE A 358 1.18 -47.22 7.43
C ILE A 358 1.11 -48.34 6.38
N GLY A 359 2.24 -48.71 5.75
CA GLY A 359 2.31 -49.83 4.82
C GLY A 359 1.66 -49.59 3.46
N TYR A 360 1.64 -48.38 2.93
CA TYR A 360 1.11 -48.08 1.61
C TYR A 360 1.73 -48.89 0.48
N THR A 361 0.93 -49.25 -0.53
CA THR A 361 1.34 -49.95 -1.74
C THR A 361 0.97 -49.14 -2.99
N GLY A 362 1.50 -49.51 -4.17
CA GLY A 362 1.18 -48.86 -5.44
C GLY A 362 1.54 -47.36 -5.48
N ASP A 363 0.68 -46.57 -6.05
CA ASP A 363 0.92 -45.13 -6.27
C ASP A 363 1.06 -44.34 -4.95
N ALA A 364 0.33 -44.69 -3.92
CA ALA A 364 0.45 -44.07 -2.60
C ALA A 364 1.88 -44.23 -2.01
N LYS A 365 2.54 -45.37 -2.28
CA LYS A 365 3.93 -45.60 -1.89
C LYS A 365 4.89 -44.71 -2.65
N ASN A 366 4.65 -44.47 -3.93
CA ASN A 366 5.49 -43.59 -4.76
C ASN A 366 5.34 -42.12 -4.33
N ILE A 367 4.11 -41.69 -4.05
CA ILE A 367 3.82 -40.33 -3.53
C ILE A 367 4.51 -40.10 -2.18
N GLY A 368 4.45 -41.07 -1.25
CA GLY A 368 5.12 -40.96 0.03
C GLY A 368 6.65 -40.89 -0.11
N ARG A 369 7.24 -41.68 -1.02
CA ARG A 369 8.67 -41.61 -1.32
C ARG A 369 9.08 -40.25 -1.92
N ALA A 370 8.28 -39.70 -2.83
CA ALA A 370 8.52 -38.39 -3.39
C ALA A 370 8.45 -37.29 -2.30
N GLY A 371 7.52 -37.41 -1.35
CA GLY A 371 7.44 -36.55 -0.18
C GLY A 371 8.70 -36.62 0.70
N LEU A 372 9.20 -37.82 0.95
CA LEU A 372 10.44 -38.04 1.71
C LEU A 372 11.65 -37.36 1.04
N VAL A 373 11.80 -37.51 -0.27
CA VAL A 373 12.89 -36.87 -1.02
C VAL A 373 12.81 -35.34 -0.94
N ARG A 374 11.58 -34.77 -1.07
CA ARG A 374 11.37 -33.33 -0.91
C ARG A 374 11.75 -32.83 0.50
N LEU A 375 11.32 -33.54 1.54
CA LEU A 375 11.68 -33.21 2.93
C LEU A 375 13.19 -33.32 3.17
N GLN A 376 13.86 -34.30 2.59
CA GLN A 376 15.32 -34.42 2.65
C GLN A 376 16.04 -33.23 2.00
N GLY A 377 15.49 -32.68 0.92
CA GLY A 377 16.01 -31.46 0.29
C GLY A 377 16.00 -30.24 1.23
N LEU A 378 15.03 -30.16 2.15
CA LEU A 378 14.91 -29.06 3.11
C LEU A 378 15.91 -29.11 4.27
N VAL A 379 16.61 -30.25 4.45
CA VAL A 379 17.58 -30.42 5.56
C VAL A 379 18.68 -29.36 5.50
N LYS A 380 19.14 -29.00 4.29
CA LYS A 380 20.16 -27.95 4.12
C LYS A 380 19.73 -26.57 4.67
N LEU A 381 18.42 -26.31 4.74
CA LEU A 381 17.86 -25.00 5.14
C LEU A 381 17.51 -24.95 6.62
N PHE A 382 17.01 -26.04 7.19
CA PHE A 382 16.38 -26.05 8.52
C PHE A 382 17.04 -27.01 9.53
N ASP A 383 18.26 -27.47 9.28
CA ASP A 383 18.96 -28.43 10.17
C ASP A 383 19.56 -27.73 11.40
N ASN A 384 18.71 -27.11 12.19
CA ASN A 384 19.10 -26.49 13.45
C ASN A 384 18.06 -26.77 14.55
N TYR A 385 18.51 -26.92 15.79
CA TYR A 385 17.65 -27.11 16.97
C TYR A 385 17.21 -25.79 17.60
N HIS A 386 17.90 -24.71 17.31
CA HIS A 386 17.55 -23.36 17.75
C HIS A 386 16.75 -22.65 16.68
N SER A 387 16.07 -21.62 17.08
CA SER A 387 15.40 -20.67 16.20
C SER A 387 15.62 -19.28 16.74
N ILE A 388 15.87 -18.31 15.85
CA ILE A 388 15.83 -16.90 16.20
C ILE A 388 14.43 -16.62 16.76
N PRO A 389 14.30 -16.05 17.97
CA PRO A 389 13.00 -15.69 18.50
C PRO A 389 12.27 -14.72 17.58
N ILE A 390 10.99 -14.96 17.31
CA ILE A 390 10.17 -14.05 16.49
C ILE A 390 10.11 -12.65 17.11
N GLN A 391 10.17 -12.56 18.43
CA GLN A 391 10.26 -11.31 19.14
C GLN A 391 11.45 -10.46 18.71
N ASP A 392 12.62 -11.06 18.46
CA ASP A 392 13.83 -10.35 18.04
C ASP A 392 13.63 -9.70 16.65
N LEU A 393 12.88 -10.38 15.77
CA LEU A 393 12.53 -9.85 14.44
C LEU A 393 11.52 -8.69 14.49
N LEU A 394 10.65 -8.68 15.52
CA LEU A 394 9.59 -7.69 15.68
C LEU A 394 10.00 -6.48 16.54
N THR A 395 11.15 -6.54 17.22
CA THR A 395 11.61 -5.44 18.08
C THR A 395 12.66 -4.55 17.42
N LYS A 396 13.29 -5.02 16.36
CA LYS A 396 14.32 -4.31 15.62
C LYS A 396 14.00 -4.33 14.11
N PRO A 397 14.50 -3.33 13.35
CA PRO A 397 14.46 -3.38 11.89
C PRO A 397 15.18 -4.63 11.40
N THR A 398 14.54 -5.39 10.55
CA THR A 398 15.05 -6.69 10.08
C THR A 398 14.90 -6.80 8.57
N VAL A 399 15.93 -7.31 7.89
CA VAL A 399 15.91 -7.68 6.46
C VAL A 399 16.29 -9.16 6.36
N ILE A 400 15.48 -9.93 5.64
CA ILE A 400 15.71 -11.36 5.37
C ILE A 400 15.83 -11.53 3.87
N GLU A 401 17.06 -11.86 3.41
CA GLU A 401 17.41 -11.98 1.99
C GLU A 401 17.40 -13.43 1.55
N LEU A 402 16.44 -13.80 0.72
CA LEU A 402 16.31 -15.18 0.23
C LEU A 402 16.96 -15.41 -1.14
N ALA A 403 17.71 -14.45 -1.66
CA ALA A 403 18.31 -14.52 -3.00
C ALA A 403 19.23 -15.72 -3.18
N ALA A 404 19.89 -16.21 -2.13
CA ALA A 404 20.78 -17.37 -2.17
C ALA A 404 20.04 -18.72 -2.22
N ILE A 405 18.75 -18.75 -1.99
CA ILE A 405 17.92 -19.95 -2.16
C ILE A 405 17.47 -19.96 -3.62
N GLU A 406 17.91 -20.95 -4.41
CA GLU A 406 17.63 -20.99 -5.85
C GLU A 406 16.19 -21.45 -6.15
N ASN A 407 15.70 -22.41 -5.39
CA ASN A 407 14.39 -23.03 -5.63
C ASN A 407 13.25 -22.11 -5.16
N SER A 408 12.29 -21.83 -6.06
CA SER A 408 11.12 -20.98 -5.77
C SER A 408 10.19 -21.56 -4.71
N ASP A 409 10.01 -22.89 -4.68
CA ASP A 409 9.16 -23.56 -3.70
C ASP A 409 9.76 -23.48 -2.29
N GLU A 410 11.11 -23.61 -2.20
CA GLU A 410 11.84 -23.42 -0.95
C GLU A 410 11.74 -21.96 -0.45
N LYS A 411 11.81 -20.98 -1.35
CA LYS A 411 11.55 -19.56 -1.00
C LYS A 411 10.14 -19.34 -0.50
N ALA A 412 9.15 -19.87 -1.21
CA ALA A 412 7.74 -19.77 -0.82
C ALA A 412 7.51 -20.38 0.57
N LEU A 413 8.08 -21.56 0.83
CA LEU A 413 8.03 -22.20 2.14
C LEU A 413 8.66 -21.32 3.23
N TYR A 414 9.83 -20.73 2.96
CA TYR A 414 10.48 -19.82 3.91
C TYR A 414 9.60 -18.63 4.26
N ILE A 415 9.04 -17.96 3.23
CA ILE A 415 8.17 -16.81 3.42
C ILE A 415 6.92 -17.23 4.21
N ALA A 416 6.28 -18.33 3.84
CA ALA A 416 5.10 -18.83 4.53
C ALA A 416 5.38 -19.15 6.02
N LEU A 417 6.48 -19.82 6.32
CA LEU A 417 6.89 -20.15 7.69
C LEU A 417 7.16 -18.91 8.54
N ILE A 418 7.85 -17.91 7.98
CA ILE A 418 8.11 -16.64 8.69
C ILE A 418 6.79 -15.90 8.97
N LEU A 419 5.98 -15.72 7.94
CA LEU A 419 4.71 -14.97 8.06
C LEU A 419 3.77 -15.65 9.06
N LEU A 420 3.64 -16.98 9.02
CA LEU A 420 2.82 -17.72 9.97
C LEU A 420 3.36 -17.70 11.40
N SER A 421 4.68 -17.77 11.55
CA SER A 421 5.29 -17.64 12.88
C SER A 421 5.07 -16.25 13.47
N VAL A 422 5.16 -15.20 12.64
CA VAL A 422 4.82 -13.82 13.03
C VAL A 422 3.35 -13.71 13.40
N LEU A 423 2.44 -14.21 12.55
CA LEU A 423 1.00 -14.21 12.82
C LEU A 423 0.68 -14.89 14.16
N SER A 424 1.25 -16.07 14.38
CA SER A 424 1.05 -16.85 15.60
C SER A 424 1.56 -16.12 16.83
N TYR A 425 2.74 -15.52 16.74
CA TYR A 425 3.33 -14.74 17.83
C TYR A 425 2.49 -13.49 18.14
N VAL A 426 2.06 -12.75 17.12
CA VAL A 426 1.24 -11.55 17.28
C VAL A 426 -0.10 -11.91 17.94
N ASN A 427 -0.78 -12.94 17.45
CA ASN A 427 -2.05 -13.40 18.02
C ASN A 427 -1.93 -13.86 19.49
N ALA A 428 -0.78 -14.42 19.90
CA ALA A 428 -0.57 -14.92 21.25
C ALA A 428 -0.05 -13.86 22.23
N ASN A 429 0.65 -12.83 21.74
CA ASN A 429 1.41 -11.92 22.60
C ASN A 429 0.95 -10.45 22.53
N TYR A 430 0.29 -10.03 21.44
CA TYR A 430 -0.16 -8.65 21.34
C TYR A 430 -1.53 -8.50 21.99
N VAL A 431 -1.63 -7.58 22.94
CA VAL A 431 -2.85 -7.27 23.69
C VAL A 431 -3.30 -5.86 23.31
N GLY A 432 -4.62 -5.66 23.28
CA GLY A 432 -5.26 -4.37 23.04
C GLY A 432 -5.63 -4.15 21.57
N GLU A 433 -6.45 -3.14 21.35
CA GLU A 433 -6.85 -2.71 20.01
C GLU A 433 -5.67 -2.04 19.29
N GLY A 434 -5.62 -2.20 17.97
CA GLY A 434 -4.59 -1.62 17.12
C GLY A 434 -4.81 -0.11 16.91
N ASP A 435 -4.72 0.66 17.97
CA ASP A 435 -4.85 2.12 18.00
C ASP A 435 -3.63 2.85 17.43
N ARG A 436 -2.52 2.12 17.28
CA ARG A 436 -1.24 2.63 16.75
C ARG A 436 -0.56 1.58 15.89
N LEU A 437 0.28 2.03 14.96
CA LEU A 437 1.17 1.14 14.22
C LEU A 437 2.29 0.63 15.14
N ARG A 438 2.38 -0.69 15.32
CA ARG A 438 3.41 -1.34 16.15
C ARG A 438 4.56 -1.90 15.32
N ASN A 439 4.24 -2.51 14.18
CA ASN A 439 5.20 -3.12 13.27
C ASN A 439 4.75 -2.94 11.83
N PHE A 440 5.70 -2.95 10.90
CA PHE A 440 5.42 -3.01 9.48
C PHE A 440 6.21 -4.14 8.81
N ILE A 441 5.54 -4.99 8.05
CA ILE A 441 6.15 -6.12 7.33
C ILE A 441 6.05 -5.81 5.85
N LEU A 442 7.15 -5.87 5.13
CA LEU A 442 7.20 -5.70 3.68
C LEU A 442 7.62 -7.00 3.02
N VAL A 443 6.79 -7.52 2.13
CA VAL A 443 7.10 -8.68 1.28
C VAL A 443 7.32 -8.17 -0.14
N GLU A 444 8.56 -8.24 -0.60
CA GLU A 444 8.95 -7.91 -1.97
C GLU A 444 8.74 -9.10 -2.90
N GLU A 445 8.48 -8.83 -4.19
CA GLU A 445 8.27 -9.83 -5.24
C GLU A 445 7.29 -10.92 -4.75
N ALA A 446 6.16 -10.49 -4.22
CA ALA A 446 5.20 -11.35 -3.53
C ALA A 446 4.65 -12.48 -4.42
N HIS A 447 4.78 -12.35 -5.75
CA HIS A 447 4.44 -13.41 -6.69
C HIS A 447 5.21 -14.71 -6.42
N VAL A 448 6.40 -14.67 -5.83
CA VAL A 448 7.14 -15.89 -5.43
C VAL A 448 6.30 -16.78 -4.50
N LEU A 449 5.46 -16.17 -3.66
CA LEU A 449 4.54 -16.87 -2.78
C LEU A 449 3.13 -17.04 -3.38
N LEU A 450 2.67 -16.08 -4.20
CA LEU A 450 1.26 -15.90 -4.55
C LEU A 450 0.91 -16.29 -5.99
N ASP A 451 1.91 -16.46 -6.89
CA ASP A 451 1.65 -16.68 -8.31
C ASP A 451 0.95 -18.03 -8.53
N SER A 452 -0.29 -17.96 -9.01
CA SER A 452 -1.14 -19.13 -9.30
C SER A 452 -1.06 -19.59 -10.76
N SER A 453 -0.15 -19.03 -11.57
CA SER A 453 -0.04 -19.35 -13.00
C SER A 453 0.58 -20.73 -13.30
N GLY A 454 1.06 -21.45 -12.29
CA GLY A 454 1.48 -22.84 -12.41
C GLY A 454 0.28 -23.77 -12.62
N ASN A 455 0.27 -24.53 -13.72
CA ASN A 455 -0.73 -25.55 -13.99
C ASN A 455 -0.71 -26.60 -12.87
N GLY A 456 -1.61 -26.46 -11.89
CA GLY A 456 -1.86 -27.52 -10.91
C GLY A 456 -2.44 -28.74 -11.65
N GLU A 457 -1.81 -29.90 -11.52
CA GLU A 457 -2.41 -31.16 -11.92
C GLU A 457 -3.79 -31.31 -11.25
N GLN A 458 -4.80 -31.70 -12.03
CA GLN A 458 -6.15 -31.90 -11.51
C GLN A 458 -6.10 -32.91 -10.35
N GLY A 459 -6.42 -32.44 -9.12
CA GLY A 459 -6.51 -33.28 -7.92
C GLY A 459 -5.45 -33.03 -6.85
N ALA A 460 -4.41 -32.22 -7.08
CA ALA A 460 -3.45 -31.82 -6.05
C ALA A 460 -3.85 -30.48 -5.42
N ALA A 461 -3.67 -30.34 -4.12
CA ALA A 461 -3.82 -29.03 -3.47
C ALA A 461 -2.86 -28.02 -4.10
N ASN A 462 -3.39 -26.91 -4.61
CA ASN A 462 -2.59 -25.87 -5.24
C ASN A 462 -1.83 -25.05 -4.15
N PRO A 463 -0.48 -25.15 -4.05
CA PRO A 463 0.29 -24.43 -3.04
C PRO A 463 0.04 -22.92 -3.05
N SER A 464 -0.07 -22.31 -4.24
CA SER A 464 -0.35 -20.88 -4.37
C SER A 464 -1.71 -20.47 -3.83
N ALA A 465 -2.75 -21.31 -4.00
CA ALA A 465 -4.06 -21.04 -3.43
C ALA A 465 -4.01 -21.08 -1.88
N ILE A 466 -3.25 -22.02 -1.32
CA ILE A 466 -3.03 -22.13 0.13
C ILE A 466 -2.26 -20.90 0.62
N ALA A 467 -1.21 -20.50 -0.07
CA ALA A 467 -0.43 -19.32 0.24
C ALA A 467 -1.26 -18.03 0.17
N GLN A 468 -2.11 -17.87 -0.85
CA GLN A 468 -3.06 -16.76 -0.94
C GLN A 468 -4.04 -16.76 0.23
N GLY A 469 -4.60 -17.92 0.59
CA GLY A 469 -5.46 -18.06 1.75
C GLY A 469 -4.78 -17.64 3.06
N LEU A 470 -3.51 -18.00 3.22
CA LEU A 470 -2.68 -17.59 4.34
C LEU A 470 -2.47 -16.08 4.41
N VAL A 471 -2.10 -15.45 3.31
CA VAL A 471 -1.90 -13.99 3.25
C VAL A 471 -3.22 -13.25 3.50
N LYS A 472 -4.33 -13.70 2.92
CA LYS A 472 -5.67 -13.15 3.20
C LYS A 472 -6.03 -13.21 4.69
N ARG A 473 -5.79 -14.36 5.31
CA ARG A 473 -6.01 -14.54 6.75
C ARG A 473 -5.13 -13.59 7.56
N MET A 474 -3.85 -13.49 7.21
CA MET A 474 -2.91 -12.57 7.86
C MET A 474 -3.38 -11.12 7.75
N LEU A 475 -3.76 -10.65 6.54
CA LEU A 475 -4.30 -9.30 6.32
C LEU A 475 -5.55 -9.02 7.17
N ALA A 476 -6.42 -10.03 7.35
CA ALA A 476 -7.63 -9.86 8.15
C ALA A 476 -7.34 -9.77 9.67
N GLU A 477 -6.38 -10.56 10.18
CA GLU A 477 -6.16 -10.72 11.62
C GLU A 477 -5.19 -9.68 12.19
N ILE A 478 -4.02 -9.43 11.54
CA ILE A 478 -2.94 -8.63 12.14
C ILE A 478 -3.26 -7.12 12.23
N ARG A 479 -4.19 -6.65 11.42
CA ARG A 479 -4.65 -5.25 11.44
C ARG A 479 -5.15 -4.85 12.83
N SER A 480 -5.90 -5.72 13.50
CA SER A 480 -6.47 -5.47 14.82
C SER A 480 -5.40 -5.30 15.92
N TYR A 481 -4.18 -5.71 15.65
CA TYR A 481 -3.03 -5.58 16.57
C TYR A 481 -2.08 -4.42 16.21
N GLY A 482 -2.43 -3.63 15.20
CA GLY A 482 -1.58 -2.52 14.73
C GLY A 482 -0.35 -2.99 13.94
N VAL A 483 -0.41 -4.15 13.28
CA VAL A 483 0.65 -4.64 12.40
C VAL A 483 0.27 -4.41 10.95
N GLY A 484 1.05 -3.61 10.23
CA GLY A 484 0.85 -3.37 8.81
C GLY A 484 1.59 -4.40 7.95
N LEU A 485 0.96 -4.85 6.86
CA LEU A 485 1.59 -5.68 5.83
C LEU A 485 1.64 -4.89 4.51
N GLY A 486 2.85 -4.68 4.00
CA GLY A 486 3.12 -4.15 2.68
C GLY A 486 3.43 -5.29 1.70
N ILE A 487 2.79 -5.27 0.56
CA ILE A 487 2.98 -6.23 -0.52
C ILE A 487 3.51 -5.45 -1.72
N ALA A 488 4.73 -5.75 -2.14
CA ALA A 488 5.34 -5.12 -3.31
C ALA A 488 5.51 -6.14 -4.44
N ASP A 489 5.05 -5.78 -5.63
CA ASP A 489 5.16 -6.64 -6.81
C ASP A 489 5.26 -5.83 -8.11
N GLN A 490 5.61 -6.51 -9.18
CA GLN A 490 5.67 -5.92 -10.52
C GLN A 490 4.30 -5.96 -11.21
N SER A 491 3.45 -6.93 -10.89
CA SER A 491 2.17 -7.19 -11.56
C SER A 491 1.04 -7.41 -10.56
N PRO A 492 0.02 -6.53 -10.51
CA PRO A 492 -1.19 -6.73 -9.71
C PRO A 492 -1.86 -8.08 -9.96
N ARG A 493 -1.87 -8.56 -11.21
CA ARG A 493 -2.47 -9.84 -11.60
C ARG A 493 -1.89 -11.02 -10.81
N LYS A 494 -0.57 -11.02 -10.60
CA LYS A 494 0.12 -12.10 -9.88
C LYS A 494 -0.15 -12.09 -8.38
N VAL A 495 -0.48 -10.94 -7.82
CA VAL A 495 -0.85 -10.81 -6.40
C VAL A 495 -2.25 -11.34 -6.13
N GLY A 496 -3.17 -11.17 -7.07
CA GLY A 496 -4.56 -11.61 -6.96
C GLY A 496 -5.52 -10.53 -6.45
N THR A 497 -6.71 -10.49 -7.05
CA THR A 497 -7.72 -9.44 -6.82
C THR A 497 -8.19 -9.35 -5.36
N ASP A 498 -8.31 -10.48 -4.68
CA ASP A 498 -8.78 -10.52 -3.29
C ASP A 498 -7.76 -9.88 -2.33
N ILE A 499 -6.46 -10.11 -2.56
CA ILE A 499 -5.39 -9.51 -1.76
C ILE A 499 -5.33 -8.00 -2.02
N ILE A 500 -5.48 -7.59 -3.28
CA ILE A 500 -5.57 -6.17 -3.67
C ILE A 500 -6.74 -5.49 -2.97
N ALA A 501 -7.89 -6.15 -2.87
CA ALA A 501 -9.06 -5.61 -2.20
C ALA A 501 -8.87 -5.44 -0.67
N LEU A 502 -8.08 -6.32 -0.05
CA LEU A 502 -7.80 -6.28 1.39
C LEU A 502 -6.74 -5.23 1.79
N THR A 503 -5.99 -4.70 0.83
CA THR A 503 -5.03 -3.62 1.08
C THR A 503 -5.70 -2.26 0.90
N ASP A 504 -5.73 -1.43 1.94
CA ASP A 504 -6.35 -0.10 1.89
C ASP A 504 -5.48 0.90 1.10
N VAL A 505 -4.19 0.94 1.41
CA VAL A 505 -3.25 1.87 0.77
C VAL A 505 -2.69 1.26 -0.51
N LYS A 506 -2.87 1.93 -1.62
CA LYS A 506 -2.37 1.50 -2.94
C LYS A 506 -1.46 2.57 -3.53
N LEU A 507 -0.23 2.17 -3.83
CA LEU A 507 0.75 3.02 -4.51
C LEU A 507 1.15 2.33 -5.82
N ALA A 508 0.75 2.93 -6.93
CA ALA A 508 0.97 2.38 -8.24
C ALA A 508 1.95 3.25 -9.04
N PHE A 509 3.11 2.71 -9.29
CA PHE A 509 4.07 3.22 -10.26
C PHE A 509 3.67 2.79 -11.67
N ARG A 510 4.53 3.05 -12.65
CA ARG A 510 4.27 2.71 -14.05
C ARG A 510 3.86 1.24 -14.22
N LEU A 511 2.73 1.02 -14.89
CA LEU A 511 2.23 -0.30 -15.31
C LEU A 511 1.99 -0.29 -16.83
N VAL A 512 2.68 -1.17 -17.55
CA VAL A 512 2.64 -1.23 -19.03
C VAL A 512 1.54 -2.17 -19.51
N GLU A 513 1.40 -3.33 -18.87
CA GLU A 513 0.42 -4.34 -19.26
C GLU A 513 -1.02 -3.86 -19.06
N LYS A 514 -1.88 -4.09 -20.05
CA LYS A 514 -3.26 -3.61 -20.03
C LYS A 514 -4.07 -4.27 -18.90
N GLU A 515 -3.95 -5.58 -18.76
CA GLU A 515 -4.66 -6.35 -17.73
C GLU A 515 -4.29 -5.91 -16.32
N ASP A 516 -3.00 -5.62 -16.07
CA ASP A 516 -2.54 -5.12 -14.76
C ASP A 516 -3.15 -3.75 -14.44
N ARG A 517 -3.24 -2.87 -15.44
CA ARG A 517 -3.88 -1.56 -15.27
C ARG A 517 -5.38 -1.67 -15.02
N GLU A 518 -6.07 -2.56 -15.72
CA GLU A 518 -7.51 -2.80 -15.55
C GLU A 518 -7.82 -3.33 -14.14
N ILE A 519 -7.06 -4.31 -13.66
CA ILE A 519 -7.23 -4.86 -12.30
C ILE A 519 -7.05 -3.77 -11.25
N LEU A 520 -6.00 -2.96 -11.37
CA LEU A 520 -5.75 -1.88 -10.42
C LEU A 520 -6.82 -0.79 -10.53
N ALA A 521 -7.12 -0.31 -11.74
CA ALA A 521 -8.10 0.74 -11.98
C ALA A 521 -9.48 0.39 -11.40
N ASN A 522 -9.92 -0.85 -11.58
CA ASN A 522 -11.17 -1.35 -11.02
C ASN A 522 -11.14 -1.37 -9.48
N SER A 523 -9.98 -1.62 -8.87
CA SER A 523 -9.86 -1.69 -7.41
C SER A 523 -9.89 -0.32 -6.72
N VAL A 524 -9.65 0.78 -7.45
CA VAL A 524 -9.58 2.15 -6.92
C VAL A 524 -10.47 3.14 -7.69
N SER A 525 -11.34 2.63 -8.56
CA SER A 525 -12.27 3.42 -9.37
C SER A 525 -11.59 4.52 -10.21
N MET A 526 -10.46 4.18 -10.85
CA MET A 526 -9.78 5.08 -11.79
C MET A 526 -10.62 5.30 -13.04
N ASP A 527 -10.63 6.53 -13.54
CA ASP A 527 -11.17 6.83 -14.86
C ASP A 527 -10.25 6.35 -16.01
N ALA A 528 -10.75 6.40 -17.24
CA ALA A 528 -10.02 5.94 -18.42
C ALA A 528 -8.72 6.74 -18.67
N ASN A 529 -8.69 8.04 -18.33
CA ASN A 529 -7.53 8.90 -18.48
C ASN A 529 -6.44 8.55 -17.46
N GLN A 530 -6.82 8.36 -16.21
CA GLN A 530 -5.91 7.92 -15.14
C GLN A 530 -5.32 6.54 -15.46
N MET A 531 -6.14 5.59 -15.93
CA MET A 531 -5.69 4.27 -16.37
C MET A 531 -4.70 4.35 -17.53
N SER A 532 -4.95 5.21 -18.52
CA SER A 532 -4.02 5.46 -19.63
C SER A 532 -2.72 6.11 -19.13
N ARG A 533 -2.83 7.01 -18.17
CA ARG A 533 -1.68 7.71 -17.56
C ARG A 533 -0.75 6.77 -16.82
N LEU A 534 -1.25 5.70 -16.18
CA LEU A 534 -0.44 4.68 -15.50
C LEU A 534 0.66 4.08 -16.41
N ALA A 535 0.38 3.91 -17.72
CA ALA A 535 1.37 3.39 -18.66
C ALA A 535 2.49 4.39 -18.98
N LYS A 536 2.24 5.69 -18.78
CA LYS A 536 3.11 6.80 -19.20
C LYS A 536 3.85 7.45 -18.04
N LEU A 537 3.69 6.98 -16.81
CA LEU A 537 4.39 7.50 -15.64
C LEU A 537 5.89 7.39 -15.81
N LYS A 538 6.60 8.43 -15.39
CA LYS A 538 8.06 8.46 -15.32
C LYS A 538 8.56 7.79 -14.04
N PRO A 539 9.82 7.36 -13.96
CA PRO A 539 10.40 6.89 -12.71
C PRO A 539 10.20 7.91 -11.58
N GLY A 540 9.70 7.45 -10.44
CA GLY A 540 9.35 8.30 -9.30
C GLY A 540 7.95 8.93 -9.35
N GLU A 541 7.24 8.90 -10.49
CA GLU A 541 5.82 9.26 -10.55
C GLU A 541 4.97 8.03 -10.19
N SER A 542 3.90 8.25 -9.42
CA SER A 542 2.99 7.19 -9.00
C SER A 542 1.58 7.73 -8.73
N PHE A 543 0.59 6.83 -8.71
CA PHE A 543 -0.73 7.11 -8.18
C PHE A 543 -0.84 6.60 -6.75
N LEU A 544 -1.32 7.44 -5.84
CA LEU A 544 -1.65 7.11 -4.47
C LEU A 544 -3.17 7.06 -4.30
N PHE A 545 -3.67 6.02 -3.64
CA PHE A 545 -5.05 5.90 -3.22
C PHE A 545 -5.17 5.20 -1.87
N PHE A 546 -6.08 5.64 -1.03
CA PHE A 546 -6.54 4.96 0.18
C PHE A 546 -7.89 5.51 0.63
N ASN A 547 -8.55 4.86 1.58
CA ASN A 547 -9.95 5.08 1.94
C ASN A 547 -10.34 6.51 2.40
N LYS A 548 -9.37 7.39 2.63
CA LYS A 548 -9.61 8.80 2.97
C LYS A 548 -9.54 9.73 1.76
N MET A 549 -9.34 9.17 0.59
CA MET A 549 -9.28 9.90 -0.68
C MET A 549 -10.52 9.57 -1.52
N SER A 550 -11.08 10.59 -2.16
CA SER A 550 -12.19 10.39 -3.09
C SER A 550 -11.73 9.77 -4.41
N ASP A 551 -10.55 10.16 -4.85
CA ASP A 551 -9.98 9.77 -6.14
C ASP A 551 -8.49 9.46 -6.00
N PRO A 552 -7.90 8.61 -6.88
CA PRO A 552 -6.47 8.42 -6.96
C PRO A 552 -5.74 9.71 -7.33
N GLU A 553 -4.63 10.01 -6.64
CA GLU A 553 -3.83 11.21 -6.87
C GLU A 553 -2.48 10.87 -7.50
N GLU A 554 -2.09 11.60 -8.55
CA GLU A 554 -0.77 11.51 -9.14
C GLU A 554 0.24 12.30 -8.28
N ILE A 555 1.29 11.60 -7.80
CA ILE A 555 2.30 12.15 -6.93
C ILE A 555 3.72 11.94 -7.47
N ILE A 556 4.65 12.76 -7.03
CA ILE A 556 6.07 12.60 -7.28
C ILE A 556 6.71 12.16 -5.96
N THR A 557 7.18 10.90 -5.91
CA THR A 557 7.84 10.35 -4.73
C THR A 557 9.25 10.92 -4.56
N PRO A 558 9.73 11.12 -3.32
CA PRO A 558 11.07 11.66 -3.08
C PRO A 558 12.17 10.69 -3.52
N GLU A 559 13.29 11.21 -3.95
CA GLU A 559 14.46 10.43 -4.27
C GLU A 559 15.24 10.10 -2.99
N ASN A 560 15.28 8.83 -2.61
CA ASN A 560 15.87 8.37 -1.35
C ASN A 560 17.23 7.69 -1.52
N ARG A 561 17.59 7.27 -2.75
CA ARG A 561 18.82 6.53 -3.04
C ARG A 561 20.02 7.40 -3.42
N ASN A 562 19.79 8.61 -3.91
CA ASN A 562 20.85 9.51 -4.38
C ASN A 562 21.32 10.53 -3.33
N SER A 563 21.03 10.30 -2.04
CA SER A 563 21.60 11.12 -0.97
C SER A 563 23.13 10.93 -0.91
N GLN A 564 23.88 12.02 -0.72
CA GLN A 564 25.35 11.97 -0.65
C GLN A 564 25.83 10.88 0.33
N GLY A 565 26.68 9.97 -0.16
CA GLY A 565 27.26 8.89 0.63
C GLY A 565 26.41 7.61 0.77
N TYR A 566 25.20 7.55 0.22
CA TYR A 566 24.41 6.32 0.24
C TYR A 566 24.81 5.39 -0.91
N ARG A 567 25.35 4.23 -0.57
CA ARG A 567 25.68 3.19 -1.56
C ARG A 567 24.48 2.26 -1.74
N VAL A 568 24.02 2.12 -2.98
CA VAL A 568 22.85 1.30 -3.34
C VAL A 568 23.10 -0.18 -3.13
N SER A 569 24.34 -0.63 -3.25
CA SER A 569 24.74 -2.02 -3.05
C SER A 569 25.88 -2.10 -2.05
N LEU A 570 25.76 -3.04 -1.11
CA LEU A 570 26.81 -3.39 -0.16
C LEU A 570 27.26 -4.83 -0.41
N PRO A 571 28.58 -5.10 -0.48
CA PRO A 571 29.11 -6.45 -0.64
C PRO A 571 28.90 -7.31 0.62
N ASP A 572 29.00 -8.61 0.44
CA ASP A 572 28.70 -9.59 1.50
C ASP A 572 29.65 -9.52 2.70
N ASP A 573 30.93 -9.22 2.47
CA ASP A 573 31.95 -9.05 3.50
C ASP A 573 31.64 -7.86 4.41
N GLU A 574 31.22 -6.73 3.86
CA GLU A 574 30.80 -5.58 4.68
C GLU A 574 29.55 -5.89 5.52
N ILE A 575 28.59 -6.66 4.99
CA ILE A 575 27.42 -7.09 5.78
C ILE A 575 27.84 -8.00 6.93
N ALA A 576 28.79 -8.92 6.70
CA ALA A 576 29.32 -9.77 7.76
C ALA A 576 29.97 -8.97 8.90
N GLU A 577 30.67 -7.88 8.56
CA GLU A 577 31.28 -6.98 9.54
C GLU A 577 30.26 -6.10 10.28
N LEU A 578 29.31 -5.53 9.56
CA LEU A 578 28.33 -4.58 10.09
C LEU A 578 27.22 -5.27 10.89
N SER A 579 26.89 -6.54 10.59
CA SER A 579 25.85 -7.28 11.30
C SER A 579 26.26 -7.56 12.75
N THR A 580 25.53 -6.97 13.69
CA THR A 580 25.83 -7.09 15.13
C THR A 580 25.01 -8.17 15.84
N TYR A 581 23.98 -8.73 15.20
CA TYR A 581 23.08 -9.69 15.83
C TYR A 581 23.84 -10.89 16.41
N TRP A 582 24.66 -11.55 15.59
CA TRP A 582 25.39 -12.76 16.01
C TRP A 582 26.51 -12.50 16.99
N LYS A 583 27.03 -11.28 17.07
CA LYS A 583 27.97 -10.90 18.14
C LYS A 583 27.32 -10.98 19.53
N ARG A 584 26.01 -10.78 19.61
CA ARG A 584 25.23 -10.83 20.87
C ARG A 584 24.56 -12.18 21.10
N HIS A 585 24.22 -12.92 20.03
CA HIS A 585 23.39 -14.12 20.07
C HIS A 585 24.12 -15.38 19.58
N ALA A 586 25.44 -15.41 19.68
CA ALA A 586 26.28 -16.55 19.30
C ALA A 586 25.76 -17.94 19.75
N PRO A 587 25.11 -18.12 20.91
CA PRO A 587 24.54 -19.41 21.30
C PRO A 587 23.52 -19.98 20.30
N TYR A 588 22.75 -19.15 19.59
CA TYR A 588 21.78 -19.63 18.58
C TYR A 588 22.45 -20.23 17.34
N LEU A 589 23.72 -19.93 17.07
CA LEU A 589 24.49 -20.54 16.01
C LEU A 589 24.87 -21.99 16.30
N ARG A 590 24.77 -22.41 17.54
CA ARG A 590 25.05 -23.77 17.95
C ARG A 590 23.91 -24.68 17.52
N PRO A 591 24.16 -25.70 16.65
CA PRO A 591 23.11 -26.50 16.05
C PRO A 591 22.37 -27.38 17.04
N TYR A 592 22.98 -27.70 18.17
CA TYR A 592 22.46 -28.66 19.15
C TYR A 592 22.51 -28.09 20.57
N PRO A 593 21.50 -28.39 21.42
CA PRO A 593 21.49 -27.94 22.83
C PRO A 593 22.73 -28.38 23.62
N GLU A 594 23.28 -29.56 23.31
CA GLU A 594 24.46 -30.09 23.95
C GLU A 594 25.74 -29.27 23.65
N CYS A 595 25.76 -28.52 22.53
CA CYS A 595 26.88 -27.64 22.21
C CYS A 595 27.03 -26.46 23.20
N GLU A 596 25.99 -26.08 23.94
CA GLU A 596 26.06 -25.02 24.95
C GLU A 596 27.04 -25.42 26.10
N LYS A 597 27.19 -26.68 26.34
CA LYS A 597 28.09 -27.22 27.37
C LYS A 597 29.54 -27.38 26.90
N SER A 598 29.84 -27.17 25.62
CA SER A 598 31.16 -27.33 25.05
C SER A 598 32.02 -26.09 25.23
N SER A 599 33.13 -26.21 25.93
CA SER A 599 34.11 -25.12 26.09
C SER A 599 34.82 -24.72 24.80
N PHE A 600 34.83 -25.59 23.77
CA PHE A 600 35.53 -25.36 22.51
C PHE A 600 34.70 -24.63 21.44
N CYS A 601 33.39 -24.64 21.54
CA CYS A 601 32.48 -23.97 20.58
C CYS A 601 31.97 -22.62 21.11
N GLN A 602 32.75 -21.89 21.88
CA GLN A 602 32.29 -20.69 22.58
C GLN A 602 32.10 -19.48 21.68
N GLN A 603 32.74 -19.39 20.51
CA GLN A 603 32.71 -18.18 19.71
C GLN A 603 31.83 -18.26 18.46
N THR A 604 31.95 -19.25 17.62
CA THR A 604 31.15 -19.44 16.42
C THR A 604 31.12 -20.89 15.98
N CYS A 605 29.95 -21.42 15.62
CA CYS A 605 29.85 -22.73 14.98
C CYS A 605 30.11 -22.57 13.47
N ASN A 606 31.18 -23.16 12.96
CA ASN A 606 31.46 -23.20 11.54
C ASN A 606 30.68 -24.36 10.88
N TYR A 607 29.90 -24.02 9.85
CA TYR A 607 29.07 -24.98 9.13
C TYR A 607 29.87 -26.11 8.47
N GLU A 608 31.04 -25.79 7.86
CA GLU A 608 31.91 -26.77 7.24
C GLU A 608 32.47 -27.74 8.28
N CYS A 609 32.97 -27.23 9.41
CA CYS A 609 33.40 -28.02 10.53
C CYS A 609 32.31 -28.98 11.04
N ARG A 610 31.08 -28.53 11.09
CA ARG A 610 29.92 -29.32 11.50
C ARG A 610 29.63 -30.46 10.53
N LEU A 611 29.62 -30.17 9.21
CA LEU A 611 29.41 -31.20 8.20
C LEU A 611 30.51 -32.25 8.22
N LEU A 612 31.76 -31.82 8.25
CA LEU A 612 32.91 -32.72 8.33
C LEU A 612 32.84 -33.55 9.61
N SER A 613 32.56 -32.96 10.75
CA SER A 613 32.43 -33.68 12.03
C SER A 613 31.30 -34.71 12.00
N LYS A 614 30.15 -34.41 11.35
CA LYS A 614 29.07 -35.37 11.17
C LYS A 614 29.46 -36.57 10.31
N GLU A 615 30.20 -36.33 9.22
CA GLU A 615 30.70 -37.39 8.36
C GLU A 615 31.74 -38.25 9.06
N ILE A 616 32.67 -37.62 9.79
CA ILE A 616 33.68 -38.35 10.60
C ILE A 616 32.98 -39.21 11.65
N ALA A 617 31.98 -38.66 12.37
CA ALA A 617 31.21 -39.44 13.33
C ALA A 617 30.52 -40.63 12.70
N LYS A 618 29.91 -40.47 11.52
CA LYS A 618 29.26 -41.55 10.77
C LYS A 618 30.27 -42.65 10.38
N ARG A 619 31.47 -42.25 9.92
CA ARG A 619 32.55 -43.23 9.56
C ARG A 619 33.07 -43.97 10.80
N ILE A 620 33.29 -43.27 11.90
CA ILE A 620 33.73 -43.89 13.17
C ILE A 620 32.69 -44.89 13.65
N MET A 621 31.40 -44.50 13.64
CA MET A 621 30.31 -45.39 14.07
C MET A 621 30.20 -46.61 13.15
N GLY A 622 30.31 -46.45 11.82
CA GLY A 622 30.25 -47.55 10.87
C GLY A 622 31.45 -48.54 10.99
N LYS A 623 32.63 -48.05 11.42
CA LYS A 623 33.84 -48.92 11.55
C LYS A 623 33.98 -49.56 12.92
N TYR A 624 33.61 -48.86 13.99
CA TYR A 624 34.00 -49.24 15.36
C TYR A 624 32.83 -49.56 16.29
N PHE A 625 31.56 -49.32 15.84
CA PHE A 625 30.39 -49.62 16.63
C PHE A 625 29.67 -50.88 16.15
N ASN A 626 29.44 -51.82 17.05
CA ASN A 626 28.72 -53.06 16.77
C ASN A 626 27.41 -53.09 17.58
N PRO A 627 26.23 -53.01 16.91
CA PRO A 627 24.94 -52.99 17.60
C PRO A 627 24.62 -54.24 18.41
N LYS A 628 25.38 -55.34 18.24
CA LYS A 628 25.21 -56.59 18.99
C LYS A 628 25.97 -56.63 20.32
N GLN A 629 26.79 -55.62 20.63
CA GLN A 629 27.56 -55.54 21.87
C GLN A 629 27.03 -54.46 22.80
N GLU A 630 27.39 -54.50 24.06
CA GLU A 630 26.95 -53.53 25.05
C GLU A 630 27.35 -52.08 24.67
N VAL A 631 26.38 -51.17 24.62
CA VAL A 631 26.58 -49.82 24.11
C VAL A 631 27.54 -49.03 24.98
N ALA A 632 27.43 -49.17 26.33
CA ALA A 632 28.21 -48.41 27.29
C ALA A 632 29.72 -48.65 27.15
N ASP A 633 30.11 -49.91 26.99
CA ASP A 633 31.54 -50.29 26.84
C ASP A 633 32.15 -49.78 25.53
N GLN A 634 31.37 -49.86 24.47
CA GLN A 634 31.82 -49.37 23.16
C GLN A 634 31.97 -47.85 23.13
N ILE A 635 31.02 -47.12 23.71
CA ILE A 635 31.11 -45.65 23.85
C ILE A 635 32.31 -45.24 24.66
N THR A 636 32.60 -45.92 25.78
CA THR A 636 33.75 -45.64 26.61
C THR A 636 35.05 -45.89 25.82
N LYS A 637 35.14 -46.98 25.04
CA LYS A 637 36.27 -47.30 24.21
C LYS A 637 36.46 -46.33 23.04
N ILE A 638 35.40 -45.95 22.36
CA ILE A 638 35.46 -44.94 21.30
C ILE A 638 35.87 -43.60 21.90
N GLY A 639 35.28 -43.17 23.02
CA GLY A 639 35.59 -41.92 23.69
C GLY A 639 37.04 -41.80 24.13
N SER A 640 37.63 -42.86 24.69
CA SER A 640 39.02 -42.87 25.12
C SER A 640 40.03 -42.74 23.96
N HIS A 641 39.67 -43.17 22.75
CA HIS A 641 40.51 -43.09 21.55
C HIS A 641 40.03 -42.06 20.53
N LEU A 642 39.05 -41.22 20.86
CA LEU A 642 38.33 -40.37 19.92
C LEU A 642 39.23 -39.46 19.09
N THR A 643 40.21 -38.79 19.70
CA THR A 643 41.14 -37.90 18.99
C THR A 643 41.94 -38.65 17.92
N LYS A 644 42.42 -39.87 18.26
CA LYS A 644 43.16 -40.72 17.31
C LYS A 644 42.28 -41.17 16.15
N LEU A 645 41.03 -41.55 16.44
CA LEU A 645 40.07 -41.96 15.42
C LEU A 645 39.70 -40.81 14.49
N ILE A 646 39.52 -39.58 15.02
CA ILE A 646 39.28 -38.39 14.22
C ILE A 646 40.46 -38.12 13.28
N MET A 647 41.70 -38.13 13.79
CA MET A 647 42.90 -37.90 12.98
C MET A 647 43.01 -38.91 11.82
N GLN A 648 42.59 -40.15 12.03
CA GLN A 648 42.58 -41.18 10.97
C GLN A 648 41.53 -40.92 9.89
N GLU A 649 40.47 -40.25 10.21
CA GLU A 649 39.33 -39.98 9.30
C GLU A 649 39.38 -38.59 8.63
N LEU A 650 40.31 -37.71 9.01
CA LEU A 650 40.44 -36.34 8.50
C LEU A 650 40.98 -36.25 7.06
N ASN A 651 41.51 -37.38 6.49
CA ASN A 651 41.96 -37.46 5.10
C ASN A 651 42.91 -36.32 4.65
N GLY A 652 43.83 -35.89 5.52
CA GLY A 652 44.80 -34.84 5.23
C GLY A 652 44.42 -33.42 5.70
N GLU A 653 43.25 -33.21 6.27
CA GLU A 653 42.93 -31.95 6.94
C GLU A 653 43.60 -31.84 8.31
N GLU A 654 43.93 -30.61 8.70
CA GLU A 654 44.55 -30.32 9.99
C GLU A 654 43.55 -30.55 11.13
N TYR A 655 43.98 -31.28 12.18
CA TYR A 655 43.18 -31.52 13.36
C TYR A 655 42.97 -30.21 14.16
N ARG A 656 41.71 -29.94 14.52
CA ARG A 656 41.32 -28.85 15.41
C ARG A 656 40.56 -29.40 16.61
N ASP A 657 40.79 -28.87 17.82
CA ASP A 657 40.17 -29.34 19.04
C ASP A 657 38.62 -29.28 19.01
N MET A 658 38.05 -28.36 18.22
CA MET A 658 36.62 -28.29 18.02
C MET A 658 36.03 -29.55 17.38
N TYR A 659 36.78 -30.26 16.55
CA TYR A 659 36.33 -31.52 15.93
C TYR A 659 36.01 -32.59 16.97
N ARG A 660 36.80 -32.70 18.05
CA ARG A 660 36.60 -33.70 19.09
C ARG A 660 35.20 -33.54 19.74
N SER A 661 34.87 -32.35 20.18
CA SER A 661 33.55 -32.08 20.81
C SER A 661 32.41 -32.29 19.84
N CYS A 662 32.55 -31.82 18.59
CA CYS A 662 31.48 -31.91 17.59
C CYS A 662 31.28 -33.38 17.14
N VAL A 663 32.33 -34.13 16.85
CA VAL A 663 32.25 -35.55 16.48
C VAL A 663 31.64 -36.36 17.64
N TRP A 664 32.09 -36.12 18.88
CA TRP A 664 31.55 -36.79 20.05
C TRP A 664 30.07 -36.58 20.22
N MET A 665 29.61 -35.35 20.10
CA MET A 665 28.22 -35.01 20.15
C MET A 665 27.40 -35.75 19.08
N HIS A 666 27.90 -35.83 17.83
CA HIS A 666 27.23 -36.58 16.77
C HIS A 666 27.17 -38.07 17.05
N ILE A 667 28.24 -38.68 17.61
CA ILE A 667 28.24 -40.07 18.05
C ILE A 667 27.16 -40.29 19.11
N CYS A 668 27.15 -39.50 20.17
CA CYS A 668 26.18 -39.64 21.24
C CYS A 668 24.72 -39.49 20.74
N ARG A 669 24.46 -38.60 19.77
CA ARG A 669 23.14 -38.42 19.18
C ARG A 669 22.72 -39.59 18.28
N SER A 670 23.63 -40.25 17.59
CA SER A 670 23.32 -41.41 16.74
C SER A 670 22.93 -42.63 17.56
N LEU A 671 23.20 -42.63 18.85
CA LEU A 671 22.88 -43.70 19.79
C LEU A 671 21.60 -43.43 20.61
N LYS A 672 21.11 -42.21 20.59
CA LYS A 672 19.79 -41.84 21.13
C LYS A 672 18.71 -42.11 20.09
#